data_3e20544088f8a5d8a6f01326a5503fb1
#
_entry.id   3e20544088f8a5d8a6f01326a5503fb1
#
_cell.length_a   1.000
_cell.length_b   1.000
_cell.length_c   1.000
_cell.angle_alpha   90.00
_cell.angle_beta   90.00
_cell.angle_gamma   90.00
#
_symmetry.space_group_name_H-M   'P 1'
#
loop_
_entity.id
_entity.type
_entity.pdbx_description
1 polymer ?
#
loop_
_entity_poly.entity_id
_entity_poly.type
_entity_poly.pdbx_seq_one_letter_code
_entity_poly.pdbx_strand_id
1 'polypeptide(L)'
;MSKVIRAMKKVYWKGRKKIKKLPPVKAAKKYMGRKRKDKLLYETLPAAYNAHKNEPVDERKVIFIELRLPDVSNSFRILYNELQRDFDLDIHVHLLRNSFVPREEYIRRCKEMLADAATAKYIFVNEASDVLSCVDMRPETIVTQLWHACGAFKKFGMSTAELIFGPNAEELKRHPNNKNYTYVTVSSPEIVWAYAEAMDMKDRQDAIRPVGTSRTDIFYRSETIAQAFQNLYKEFPKAKGKKIILYAPTFRGRVARAKTPDCFDLEKFAEHFKDEYVVIFKHHPLVKNVPQIPEELNGTFAIDATKTMTIEDLLCVSDICISDYSSLVFEYSLFERPMLFFAYDLDEYFDWRGFYYDYNELTPGPVCKTNDEMIDYISHLDERFDKQKVIDFKEKFMRSCDGHATDRILHMVFADRYDSLKLSHERTDDEIKVSVVMPVYNAENYLFDSLGNVLKQTLKDIEVICVDDGSTDRSAEIIEDYASRDFRLSLIRQKNQYAGAARNAGFAKSRGKYVVFWDADDRFALDALEKLYTKAEADEADLCVCDIRKWDDTTDRYVLPSNYLRKEFMPEKVPFSKEDIPQYIFNFTTNIPWNKMYRRSLITDNDLKFEHRQRANDVVFVMQALYLAKRITVVDERLIDYRYNNANNLTAGLSKDLYSTYDAFLAAHNILKERGAFENEKVKQSFDNKTLNLLVQSIDLQTNEASARELFDMLLQEGFRKIGIEDYENYYYSRKVYQAYRTMLTGSLVDTLIVLKEQKNTNLEVHRQKLCMQRLKVQRQTVKIQTQKEKLDIKTEQLKKIRGQMGYRICKKLGFFKE
;
A
#
# COMPACT_ATOMS: atom_id res chain seq x y z
N MET A 1 -48.61 -35.27 14.51
CA MET A 1 -48.64 -33.91 15.16
C MET A 1 -47.80 -32.88 14.50
N SER A 2 -46.56 -33.13 14.05
CA SER A 2 -45.66 -32.10 13.44
C SER A 2 -46.15 -31.49 12.11
N LYS A 3 -46.80 -32.29 11.22
CA LYS A 3 -47.32 -31.78 9.92
C LYS A 3 -48.52 -30.84 10.07
N VAL A 4 -49.39 -31.09 11.02
CA VAL A 4 -50.59 -30.26 11.27
C VAL A 4 -50.20 -28.91 11.89
N ILE A 5 -49.28 -28.90 12.84
CA ILE A 5 -48.75 -27.66 13.46
C ILE A 5 -47.97 -26.83 12.44
N ARG A 6 -47.21 -27.45 11.52
CA ARG A 6 -46.55 -26.75 10.40
C ARG A 6 -47.59 -26.16 9.42
N ALA A 7 -48.64 -26.90 9.11
CA ALA A 7 -49.73 -26.43 8.26
C ALA A 7 -50.49 -25.25 8.92
N MET A 8 -50.82 -25.35 10.20
CA MET A 8 -51.45 -24.27 10.96
C MET A 8 -50.58 -23.03 11.08
N LYS A 9 -49.27 -23.20 11.37
CA LYS A 9 -48.30 -22.07 11.32
C LYS A 9 -48.23 -21.46 9.91
N LYS A 10 -48.21 -22.26 8.86
CA LYS A 10 -48.17 -21.77 7.46
C LYS A 10 -49.45 -21.00 7.08
N VAL A 11 -50.61 -21.45 7.52
CA VAL A 11 -51.87 -20.77 7.34
C VAL A 11 -51.96 -19.47 8.17
N TYR A 12 -51.51 -19.52 9.44
CA TYR A 12 -51.43 -18.34 10.31
C TYR A 12 -50.47 -17.28 9.73
N TRP A 13 -49.29 -17.69 9.28
CA TRP A 13 -48.34 -16.78 8.65
C TRP A 13 -48.81 -16.25 7.29
N LYS A 14 -49.51 -17.08 6.47
CA LYS A 14 -50.17 -16.63 5.23
C LYS A 14 -51.29 -15.62 5.51
N GLY A 15 -52.17 -15.93 6.50
CA GLY A 15 -53.21 -15.02 6.95
C GLY A 15 -52.64 -13.68 7.47
N ARG A 16 -51.63 -13.74 8.33
CA ARG A 16 -50.90 -12.56 8.84
C ARG A 16 -50.21 -11.74 7.74
N LYS A 17 -49.67 -12.42 6.70
CA LYS A 17 -49.14 -11.74 5.50
C LYS A 17 -50.24 -11.08 4.66
N LYS A 18 -51.42 -11.70 4.53
CA LYS A 18 -52.55 -11.11 3.80
C LYS A 18 -53.12 -9.90 4.56
N ILE A 19 -53.33 -10.01 5.90
CA ILE A 19 -53.78 -8.91 6.74
C ILE A 19 -52.78 -7.74 6.70
N LYS A 20 -51.48 -8.01 6.72
CA LYS A 20 -50.46 -6.96 6.58
C LYS A 20 -50.49 -6.23 5.22
N LYS A 21 -51.14 -6.81 4.21
CA LYS A 21 -51.27 -6.23 2.86
C LYS A 21 -52.57 -5.47 2.66
N LEU A 22 -53.52 -5.52 3.60
CA LEU A 22 -54.79 -4.77 3.52
C LEU A 22 -54.48 -3.26 3.51
N PRO A 23 -55.16 -2.46 2.65
CA PRO A 23 -54.92 -1.01 2.53
C PRO A 23 -54.95 -0.25 3.86
N PRO A 24 -55.93 -0.42 4.76
CA PRO A 24 -55.96 0.29 6.02
C PRO A 24 -54.85 -0.12 6.99
N VAL A 25 -54.37 -1.38 6.96
CA VAL A 25 -53.25 -1.84 7.79
C VAL A 25 -51.91 -1.30 7.28
N LYS A 26 -51.76 -1.17 5.95
CA LYS A 26 -50.61 -0.51 5.37
C LYS A 26 -50.61 0.97 5.70
N ALA A 27 -51.75 1.66 5.59
CA ALA A 27 -51.88 3.07 5.93
C ALA A 27 -51.56 3.33 7.41
N ALA A 28 -52.14 2.53 8.33
CA ALA A 28 -51.86 2.63 9.76
C ALA A 28 -50.38 2.40 10.10
N LYS A 29 -49.71 1.43 9.43
CA LYS A 29 -48.28 1.19 9.61
C LYS A 29 -47.45 2.33 9.08
N LYS A 30 -47.76 2.87 7.91
CA LYS A 30 -47.08 4.03 7.33
C LYS A 30 -47.23 5.24 8.28
N TYR A 31 -48.41 5.48 8.82
CA TYR A 31 -48.69 6.54 9.78
C TYR A 31 -47.89 6.37 11.08
N MET A 32 -47.91 5.17 11.69
CA MET A 32 -47.12 4.89 12.90
C MET A 32 -45.61 4.97 12.63
N GLY A 33 -45.17 4.55 11.45
CA GLY A 33 -43.77 4.67 11.01
C GLY A 33 -43.33 6.12 10.93
N ARG A 34 -44.19 6.98 10.32
CA ARG A 34 -43.94 8.43 10.24
C ARG A 34 -43.89 9.06 11.64
N LYS A 35 -44.86 8.81 12.50
CA LYS A 35 -44.84 9.33 13.89
C LYS A 35 -43.57 8.93 14.65
N ARG A 36 -43.10 7.69 14.47
CA ARG A 36 -41.84 7.23 15.11
C ARG A 36 -40.62 7.94 14.53
N LYS A 37 -40.61 8.21 13.22
CA LYS A 37 -39.54 8.96 12.57
C LYS A 37 -39.57 10.42 13.00
N ASP A 38 -40.75 11.06 13.04
CA ASP A 38 -40.93 12.42 13.51
C ASP A 38 -40.43 12.58 14.95
N LYS A 39 -40.85 11.70 15.86
CA LYS A 39 -40.40 11.71 17.25
C LYS A 39 -38.88 11.55 17.36
N LEU A 40 -38.30 10.71 16.52
CA LEU A 40 -36.81 10.52 16.49
C LEU A 40 -36.10 11.78 16.02
N LEU A 41 -36.50 12.33 14.86
CA LEU A 41 -35.80 13.45 14.22
C LEU A 41 -36.11 14.82 14.83
N TYR A 42 -37.30 15.03 15.43
CA TYR A 42 -37.71 16.34 15.95
C TYR A 42 -37.73 16.46 17.48
N GLU A 43 -37.63 15.32 18.20
CA GLU A 43 -37.61 15.35 19.66
C GLU A 43 -36.35 14.64 20.21
N THR A 44 -36.12 13.37 19.83
CA THR A 44 -35.15 12.50 20.51
C THR A 44 -33.72 12.84 20.17
N LEU A 45 -33.41 13.05 18.90
CA LEU A 45 -32.04 13.36 18.41
C LEU A 45 -31.66 14.82 18.69
N PRO A 46 -32.56 15.82 18.44
CA PRO A 46 -32.20 17.21 18.75
C PRO A 46 -31.94 17.46 20.23
N ALA A 47 -32.52 16.69 21.13
CA ALA A 47 -32.25 16.80 22.57
C ALA A 47 -30.77 16.57 22.91
N ALA A 48 -30.11 15.64 22.22
CA ALA A 48 -28.70 15.38 22.43
C ALA A 48 -27.80 16.57 22.00
N TYR A 49 -28.06 17.15 20.82
CA TYR A 49 -27.38 18.36 20.35
C TYR A 49 -27.65 19.56 21.28
N ASN A 50 -28.92 19.78 21.63
CA ASN A 50 -29.34 20.94 22.45
C ASN A 50 -28.78 20.91 23.88
N ALA A 51 -28.41 19.73 24.39
CA ALA A 51 -27.79 19.61 25.71
C ALA A 51 -26.40 20.29 25.76
N HIS A 52 -25.69 20.35 24.63
CA HIS A 52 -24.33 20.85 24.52
C HIS A 52 -24.19 22.12 23.66
N LYS A 53 -25.25 22.59 22.99
CA LYS A 53 -25.19 23.72 22.06
C LYS A 53 -24.79 25.07 22.66
N ASN A 54 -24.85 25.22 23.96
CA ASN A 54 -24.44 26.43 24.66
C ASN A 54 -22.99 26.36 25.20
N GLU A 55 -22.32 25.22 25.08
CA GLU A 55 -20.91 25.06 25.38
C GLU A 55 -20.07 25.80 24.32
N PRO A 56 -18.84 26.27 24.63
CA PRO A 56 -17.97 26.88 23.65
C PRO A 56 -17.69 25.96 22.46
N VAL A 57 -17.57 26.54 21.27
CA VAL A 57 -17.08 25.80 20.11
C VAL A 57 -15.59 25.54 20.31
N ASP A 58 -15.22 24.30 20.18
CA ASP A 58 -13.81 23.91 20.12
C ASP A 58 -13.27 24.17 18.71
N GLU A 59 -12.44 25.19 18.62
CA GLU A 59 -11.88 25.70 17.37
C GLU A 59 -10.93 24.70 16.66
N ARG A 60 -10.53 23.61 17.34
CA ARG A 60 -9.68 22.55 16.80
C ARG A 60 -10.42 21.25 16.53
N LYS A 61 -11.68 21.15 16.96
CA LYS A 61 -12.46 19.94 16.81
C LYS A 61 -12.94 19.73 15.38
N VAL A 62 -12.61 18.60 14.80
CA VAL A 62 -13.02 18.12 13.48
C VAL A 62 -13.78 16.83 13.61
N ILE A 63 -14.94 16.73 12.97
CA ILE A 63 -15.76 15.53 12.96
C ILE A 63 -15.91 14.99 11.55
N PHE A 64 -15.67 13.69 11.38
CA PHE A 64 -16.03 12.93 10.18
C PHE A 64 -17.24 12.05 10.46
N ILE A 65 -18.28 12.16 9.64
CA ILE A 65 -19.53 11.39 9.79
C ILE A 65 -19.64 10.39 8.65
N GLU A 66 -19.45 9.10 8.97
CA GLU A 66 -19.64 7.97 8.06
C GLU A 66 -20.94 7.25 8.34
N LEU A 67 -21.87 7.25 7.36
CA LEU A 67 -23.21 6.71 7.59
C LEU A 67 -23.28 5.19 7.52
N ARG A 68 -22.52 4.53 6.67
CA ARG A 68 -22.71 3.12 6.32
C ARG A 68 -21.51 2.23 6.58
N LEU A 69 -20.31 2.71 6.28
CA LEU A 69 -19.11 1.89 6.33
C LEU A 69 -18.61 1.65 7.76
N PRO A 70 -17.86 0.57 7.98
CA PRO A 70 -17.28 0.25 9.28
C PRO A 70 -15.96 1.00 9.58
N ASP A 71 -15.48 1.78 8.61
CA ASP A 71 -14.23 2.52 8.65
C ASP A 71 -14.36 3.80 7.80
N VAL A 72 -13.38 4.67 7.87
CA VAL A 72 -13.26 5.89 7.07
C VAL A 72 -13.28 5.54 5.58
N SER A 73 -14.23 6.10 4.84
CA SER A 73 -14.41 5.85 3.40
C SER A 73 -13.33 6.51 2.54
N ASN A 74 -13.22 6.06 1.30
CA ASN A 74 -12.30 6.68 0.33
C ASN A 74 -12.63 8.16 0.06
N SER A 75 -13.89 8.58 0.25
CA SER A 75 -14.28 10.00 0.16
C SER A 75 -13.61 10.88 1.20
N PHE A 76 -13.23 10.30 2.35
CA PHE A 76 -12.55 11.02 3.43
C PHE A 76 -11.05 10.72 3.51
N ARG A 77 -10.61 9.56 3.01
CA ARG A 77 -9.33 8.95 3.33
C ARG A 77 -8.13 9.88 3.18
N ILE A 78 -8.03 10.58 2.06
CA ILE A 78 -6.91 11.48 1.79
C ILE A 78 -6.94 12.66 2.76
N LEU A 79 -8.07 13.36 2.81
CA LEU A 79 -8.26 14.52 3.67
C LEU A 79 -8.07 14.17 5.16
N TYR A 80 -8.62 13.04 5.61
CA TYR A 80 -8.43 12.54 6.97
C TYR A 80 -6.96 12.28 7.31
N ASN A 81 -6.24 11.60 6.42
CA ASN A 81 -4.82 11.30 6.63
C ASN A 81 -3.96 12.57 6.67
N GLU A 82 -4.24 13.54 5.80
CA GLU A 82 -3.53 14.82 5.77
C GLU A 82 -3.80 15.63 7.03
N LEU A 83 -5.05 15.69 7.49
CA LEU A 83 -5.38 16.38 8.72
C LEU A 83 -4.70 15.76 9.95
N GLN A 84 -4.65 14.43 10.03
CA GLN A 84 -3.97 13.75 11.13
C GLN A 84 -2.45 13.94 11.11
N ARG A 85 -1.86 14.09 9.93
CA ARG A 85 -0.42 14.19 9.77
C ARG A 85 0.10 15.62 9.94
N ASP A 86 -0.61 16.59 9.35
CA ASP A 86 -0.07 17.91 9.10
C ASP A 86 -0.72 19.03 9.95
N PHE A 87 -1.76 18.72 10.72
CA PHE A 87 -2.53 19.73 11.44
C PHE A 87 -2.68 19.43 12.92
N ASP A 88 -2.67 20.46 13.74
CA ASP A 88 -2.92 20.39 15.18
C ASP A 88 -4.42 20.46 15.49
N LEU A 89 -5.10 19.32 15.28
CA LEU A 89 -6.56 19.19 15.36
C LEU A 89 -6.97 18.01 16.23
N ASP A 90 -8.14 18.15 16.88
CA ASP A 90 -8.82 17.07 17.61
C ASP A 90 -9.84 16.41 16.68
N ILE A 91 -9.49 15.23 16.14
CA ILE A 91 -10.23 14.58 15.06
C ILE A 91 -11.06 13.41 15.58
N HIS A 92 -12.37 13.52 15.47
CA HIS A 92 -13.33 12.51 15.84
C HIS A 92 -13.97 11.86 14.62
N VAL A 93 -14.14 10.54 14.65
CA VAL A 93 -14.80 9.79 13.57
C VAL A 93 -16.04 9.08 14.10
N HIS A 94 -17.21 9.43 13.58
CA HIS A 94 -18.48 8.80 13.93
C HIS A 94 -18.94 7.83 12.85
N LEU A 95 -18.87 6.53 13.15
CA LEU A 95 -19.30 5.43 12.27
C LEU A 95 -20.73 5.04 12.65
N LEU A 96 -21.73 5.64 12.01
CA LEU A 96 -23.15 5.43 12.37
C LEU A 96 -23.65 4.04 11.99
N ARG A 97 -23.17 3.48 10.88
CA ARG A 97 -23.52 2.14 10.40
C ARG A 97 -25.02 1.89 10.22
N ASN A 98 -25.70 2.85 9.62
CA ASN A 98 -27.12 2.76 9.34
C ASN A 98 -27.47 1.44 8.62
N SER A 99 -28.47 0.75 9.10
CA SER A 99 -28.94 -0.56 8.61
C SER A 99 -28.01 -1.75 8.84
N PHE A 100 -26.79 -1.55 9.40
CA PHE A 100 -25.81 -2.61 9.69
C PHE A 100 -25.69 -2.93 11.18
N VAL A 101 -26.27 -2.09 12.05
CA VAL A 101 -26.35 -2.33 13.51
C VAL A 101 -27.81 -2.35 13.97
N PRO A 102 -28.10 -2.89 15.17
CA PRO A 102 -29.43 -2.79 15.77
C PRO A 102 -29.89 -1.33 15.90
N ARG A 103 -31.22 -1.11 15.77
CA ARG A 103 -31.76 0.25 15.77
C ARG A 103 -31.42 1.05 17.03
N GLU A 104 -31.41 0.42 18.19
CA GLU A 104 -31.06 1.08 19.47
C GLU A 104 -29.63 1.56 19.46
N GLU A 105 -28.73 0.73 18.98
CA GLU A 105 -27.31 1.07 18.82
C GLU A 105 -27.11 2.21 17.80
N TYR A 106 -27.83 2.16 16.67
CA TYR A 106 -27.80 3.26 15.70
C TYR A 106 -28.24 4.58 16.31
N ILE A 107 -29.35 4.58 17.10
CA ILE A 107 -29.84 5.79 17.77
C ILE A 107 -28.82 6.29 18.82
N ARG A 108 -28.18 5.40 19.55
CA ARG A 108 -27.12 5.76 20.49
C ARG A 108 -25.99 6.50 19.78
N ARG A 109 -25.46 5.91 18.69
CA ARG A 109 -24.39 6.52 17.88
C ARG A 109 -24.80 7.87 17.29
N CYS A 110 -26.04 8.00 16.82
CA CYS A 110 -26.54 9.29 16.32
C CYS A 110 -26.60 10.35 17.43
N LYS A 111 -26.96 9.99 18.66
CA LYS A 111 -26.97 10.92 19.80
C LYS A 111 -25.55 11.34 20.20
N GLU A 112 -24.60 10.41 20.26
CA GLU A 112 -23.20 10.69 20.56
C GLU A 112 -22.61 11.64 19.51
N MET A 113 -22.84 11.36 18.23
CA MET A 113 -22.41 12.20 17.14
C MET A 113 -23.01 13.61 17.23
N LEU A 114 -24.31 13.75 17.53
CA LEU A 114 -24.97 15.06 17.63
C LEU A 114 -24.52 15.84 18.87
N ALA A 115 -24.27 15.16 20.01
CA ALA A 115 -23.70 15.80 21.18
C ALA A 115 -22.30 16.36 20.89
N ASP A 116 -21.47 15.60 20.21
CA ASP A 116 -20.13 15.99 19.81
C ASP A 116 -20.15 17.11 18.76
N ALA A 117 -21.06 17.04 17.79
CA ALA A 117 -21.24 18.05 16.74
C ALA A 117 -21.68 19.43 17.30
N ALA A 118 -22.29 19.47 18.50
CA ALA A 118 -22.73 20.71 19.11
C ALA A 118 -21.56 21.65 19.48
N THR A 119 -20.36 21.12 19.67
CA THR A 119 -19.15 21.88 20.02
C THR A 119 -18.10 21.85 18.91
N ALA A 120 -18.35 21.19 17.78
CA ALA A 120 -17.38 21.06 16.70
C ALA A 120 -17.29 22.34 15.85
N LYS A 121 -16.07 22.71 15.47
CA LYS A 121 -15.81 23.78 14.50
C LYS A 121 -16.00 23.30 13.06
N TYR A 122 -15.52 22.08 12.76
CA TYR A 122 -15.50 21.53 11.41
C TYR A 122 -16.18 20.17 11.35
N ILE A 123 -17.09 19.97 10.40
CA ILE A 123 -17.79 18.71 10.18
C ILE A 123 -17.70 18.34 8.71
N PHE A 124 -17.20 17.13 8.43
CA PHE A 124 -17.15 16.55 7.09
C PHE A 124 -18.15 15.41 6.94
N VAL A 125 -18.94 15.45 5.88
CA VAL A 125 -19.93 14.42 5.52
C VAL A 125 -19.75 14.00 4.06
N ASN A 126 -20.10 12.75 3.74
CA ASN A 126 -20.00 12.20 2.37
C ASN A 126 -21.31 11.68 1.79
N GLU A 127 -22.37 11.69 2.57
CA GLU A 127 -23.72 11.27 2.16
C GLU A 127 -24.76 12.23 2.72
N ALA A 128 -25.94 12.25 2.10
CA ALA A 128 -27.11 12.96 2.61
C ALA A 128 -27.58 12.38 3.95
N SER A 129 -27.77 13.20 4.98
CA SER A 129 -28.07 12.77 6.34
C SER A 129 -29.26 13.50 6.95
N ASP A 130 -30.37 12.77 7.18
CA ASP A 130 -31.50 13.28 7.95
C ASP A 130 -31.17 13.46 9.43
N VAL A 131 -30.17 12.78 9.95
CA VAL A 131 -29.67 12.90 11.33
C VAL A 131 -29.00 14.26 11.54
N LEU A 132 -28.08 14.66 10.65
CA LEU A 132 -27.44 15.97 10.74
C LEU A 132 -28.41 17.10 10.42
N SER A 133 -29.37 16.83 9.54
CA SER A 133 -30.38 17.81 9.10
C SER A 133 -31.53 18.02 10.12
N CYS A 134 -31.58 17.20 11.19
CA CYS A 134 -32.65 17.30 12.19
C CYS A 134 -32.43 18.40 13.25
N VAL A 135 -31.28 19.05 13.22
CA VAL A 135 -30.92 20.18 14.08
C VAL A 135 -30.57 21.42 13.24
N ASP A 136 -30.61 22.58 13.87
CA ASP A 136 -30.02 23.81 13.31
C ASP A 136 -28.61 23.94 13.87
N MET A 137 -27.63 23.78 12.97
CA MET A 137 -26.21 23.90 13.33
C MET A 137 -25.89 25.36 13.70
N ARG A 138 -24.92 25.51 14.57
CA ARG A 138 -24.42 26.85 14.98
C ARG A 138 -23.80 27.56 13.78
N PRO A 139 -23.93 28.90 13.70
CA PRO A 139 -23.30 29.68 12.60
C PRO A 139 -21.79 29.52 12.52
N GLU A 140 -21.14 29.27 13.67
CA GLU A 140 -19.70 29.11 13.77
C GLU A 140 -19.19 27.76 13.23
N THR A 141 -20.08 26.76 13.15
CA THR A 141 -19.74 25.41 12.67
C THR A 141 -19.74 25.35 11.15
N ILE A 142 -18.63 24.94 10.57
CA ILE A 142 -18.46 24.75 9.12
C ILE A 142 -18.78 23.29 8.77
N VAL A 143 -19.86 23.08 8.03
CA VAL A 143 -20.28 21.75 7.57
C VAL A 143 -19.97 21.60 6.08
N THR A 144 -19.07 20.68 5.73
CA THR A 144 -18.65 20.42 4.35
C THR A 144 -19.12 19.07 3.86
N GLN A 145 -19.93 19.07 2.80
CA GLN A 145 -20.36 17.86 2.09
C GLN A 145 -19.34 17.53 0.98
N LEU A 146 -18.61 16.43 1.13
CA LEU A 146 -17.61 15.98 0.14
C LEU A 146 -18.20 15.09 -0.95
N TRP A 147 -19.39 14.54 -0.72
CA TRP A 147 -20.09 13.58 -1.56
C TRP A 147 -19.26 12.29 -1.82
N HIS A 148 -19.84 11.36 -2.56
CA HIS A 148 -19.26 10.03 -2.80
C HIS A 148 -19.17 9.65 -4.28
N ALA A 149 -19.47 10.58 -5.18
CA ALA A 149 -19.44 10.40 -6.63
C ALA A 149 -19.03 11.69 -7.32
N CYS A 150 -18.42 11.56 -8.48
CA CYS A 150 -18.06 12.68 -9.35
C CYS A 150 -19.11 12.87 -10.46
N GLY A 151 -19.09 14.04 -11.09
CA GLY A 151 -19.98 14.38 -12.19
C GLY A 151 -21.46 14.42 -11.81
N ALA A 152 -22.30 14.41 -12.81
CA ALA A 152 -23.78 14.41 -12.66
C ALA A 152 -24.41 13.54 -13.76
N PHE A 153 -24.33 12.22 -13.62
CA PHE A 153 -24.84 11.27 -14.60
C PHE A 153 -26.36 11.09 -14.44
N LYS A 154 -26.79 10.39 -13.40
CA LYS A 154 -28.17 10.08 -13.08
C LYS A 154 -28.75 11.13 -12.14
N LYS A 155 -30.03 11.45 -12.30
CA LYS A 155 -30.77 12.28 -11.33
C LYS A 155 -30.75 11.65 -9.94
N PHE A 156 -30.61 12.47 -8.90
CA PHE A 156 -30.63 12.07 -7.51
C PHE A 156 -31.35 13.13 -6.64
N GLY A 157 -31.55 12.84 -5.36
CA GLY A 157 -32.17 13.76 -4.40
C GLY A 157 -33.52 14.28 -4.86
N MET A 158 -33.73 15.58 -4.77
CA MET A 158 -34.99 16.26 -5.15
C MET A 158 -35.29 16.11 -6.65
N SER A 159 -34.28 16.05 -7.53
CA SER A 159 -34.48 15.87 -8.96
C SER A 159 -35.16 14.54 -9.33
N THR A 160 -35.26 13.60 -8.40
CA THR A 160 -35.95 12.32 -8.60
C THR A 160 -37.34 12.28 -7.99
N ALA A 161 -37.78 13.32 -7.33
CA ALA A 161 -38.98 13.30 -6.51
C ALA A 161 -40.28 12.99 -7.30
N GLU A 162 -40.31 13.29 -8.59
CA GLU A 162 -41.44 13.02 -9.48
C GLU A 162 -41.24 11.78 -10.36
N LEU A 163 -40.10 11.12 -10.30
CA LEU A 163 -39.80 9.94 -11.08
C LEU A 163 -40.34 8.65 -10.42
N ILE A 164 -40.62 7.63 -11.22
CA ILE A 164 -41.11 6.31 -10.77
C ILE A 164 -40.21 5.71 -9.67
N PHE A 165 -38.93 5.95 -9.74
CA PHE A 165 -37.93 5.46 -8.80
C PHE A 165 -37.76 6.36 -7.57
N GLY A 166 -38.10 7.63 -7.66
CA GLY A 166 -37.80 8.65 -6.67
C GLY A 166 -38.60 8.55 -5.36
N PRO A 167 -38.13 9.17 -4.29
CA PRO A 167 -38.91 9.37 -3.07
C PRO A 167 -40.02 10.39 -3.31
N ASN A 168 -41.04 10.35 -2.43
CA ASN A 168 -42.10 11.35 -2.49
C ASN A 168 -41.59 12.73 -2.06
N ALA A 169 -41.85 13.76 -2.87
CA ALA A 169 -41.39 15.15 -2.64
C ALA A 169 -41.81 15.71 -1.28
N GLU A 170 -43.05 15.44 -0.84
CA GLU A 170 -43.56 15.88 0.48
C GLU A 170 -42.76 15.23 1.63
N GLU A 171 -42.36 13.96 1.47
CA GLU A 171 -41.58 13.26 2.49
C GLU A 171 -40.17 13.84 2.59
N LEU A 172 -39.53 14.21 1.45
CA LEU A 172 -38.22 14.88 1.43
C LEU A 172 -38.27 16.28 2.05
N LYS A 173 -39.31 17.04 1.74
CA LYS A 173 -39.55 18.36 2.37
C LYS A 173 -39.84 18.23 3.88
N ARG A 174 -40.53 17.18 4.30
CA ARG A 174 -40.83 16.94 5.72
C ARG A 174 -39.59 16.47 6.50
N HIS A 175 -38.74 15.68 5.89
CA HIS A 175 -37.55 15.18 6.51
C HIS A 175 -36.33 15.52 5.59
N PRO A 176 -35.91 16.79 5.58
CA PRO A 176 -34.77 17.19 4.76
C PRO A 176 -33.51 16.42 5.16
N ASN A 177 -32.69 16.10 4.19
CA ASN A 177 -31.46 15.36 4.41
C ASN A 177 -30.21 16.06 3.86
N ASN A 178 -30.38 17.28 3.31
CA ASN A 178 -29.31 18.13 2.75
C ASN A 178 -29.30 19.54 3.39
N LYS A 179 -29.62 19.62 4.69
CA LYS A 179 -29.61 20.87 5.45
C LYS A 179 -28.26 21.08 6.14
N ASN A 180 -27.96 22.33 6.46
CA ASN A 180 -26.79 22.76 7.25
C ASN A 180 -25.44 22.80 6.50
N TYR A 181 -25.36 22.52 5.21
CA TYR A 181 -24.08 22.58 4.50
C TYR A 181 -23.61 24.03 4.36
N THR A 182 -22.40 24.33 4.85
CA THR A 182 -21.67 25.54 4.54
C THR A 182 -21.09 25.43 3.15
N TYR A 183 -20.52 24.26 2.83
CA TYR A 183 -19.94 23.95 1.52
C TYR A 183 -20.38 22.60 1.01
N VAL A 184 -20.54 22.49 -0.31
CA VAL A 184 -20.69 21.22 -1.05
C VAL A 184 -19.62 21.21 -2.12
N THR A 185 -18.75 20.20 -2.13
CA THR A 185 -17.68 20.10 -3.15
C THR A 185 -18.14 19.35 -4.38
N VAL A 186 -17.79 19.85 -5.57
CA VAL A 186 -18.14 19.21 -6.84
C VAL A 186 -16.93 19.24 -7.79
N SER A 187 -16.94 18.31 -8.76
CA SER A 187 -15.80 18.03 -9.65
C SER A 187 -15.60 19.07 -10.76
N SER A 188 -16.61 19.93 -11.04
CA SER A 188 -16.54 20.94 -12.10
C SER A 188 -17.58 22.04 -11.87
N PRO A 189 -17.34 23.28 -12.36
CA PRO A 189 -18.35 24.34 -12.41
C PRO A 189 -19.60 23.93 -13.20
N GLU A 190 -19.45 23.12 -14.24
CA GLU A 190 -20.52 22.64 -15.13
C GLU A 190 -21.68 21.99 -14.37
N ILE A 191 -21.41 21.25 -13.28
CA ILE A 191 -22.41 20.45 -12.58
C ILE A 191 -23.05 21.12 -11.36
N VAL A 192 -22.66 22.38 -11.06
CA VAL A 192 -23.17 23.13 -9.90
C VAL A 192 -24.70 23.19 -9.91
N TRP A 193 -25.32 23.47 -11.05
CA TRP A 193 -26.77 23.55 -11.18
C TRP A 193 -27.48 22.22 -10.87
N ALA A 194 -26.89 21.09 -11.27
CA ALA A 194 -27.47 19.77 -11.05
C ALA A 194 -27.47 19.39 -9.55
N TYR A 195 -26.40 19.74 -8.84
CA TYR A 195 -26.31 19.57 -7.38
C TYR A 195 -27.24 20.53 -6.64
N ALA A 196 -27.36 21.78 -7.12
CA ALA A 196 -28.30 22.75 -6.56
C ALA A 196 -29.74 22.26 -6.65
N GLU A 197 -30.13 21.66 -7.79
CA GLU A 197 -31.44 21.04 -7.95
C GLU A 197 -31.60 19.79 -7.06
N ALA A 198 -30.61 18.91 -7.08
CA ALA A 198 -30.68 17.65 -6.33
C ALA A 198 -30.75 17.85 -4.81
N MET A 199 -30.06 18.85 -4.29
CA MET A 199 -29.92 19.11 -2.85
C MET A 199 -30.87 20.19 -2.32
N ASP A 200 -31.78 20.71 -3.16
CA ASP A 200 -32.71 21.80 -2.82
C ASP A 200 -31.95 23.08 -2.38
N MET A 201 -30.91 23.43 -3.12
CA MET A 201 -29.99 24.56 -2.83
C MET A 201 -29.98 25.60 -3.96
N LYS A 202 -31.07 25.74 -4.72
CA LYS A 202 -31.13 26.69 -5.84
C LYS A 202 -30.89 28.14 -5.41
N ASP A 203 -31.30 28.51 -4.20
CA ASP A 203 -31.10 29.86 -3.63
C ASP A 203 -29.72 30.02 -2.94
N ARG A 204 -28.92 28.99 -2.90
CA ARG A 204 -27.59 28.93 -2.24
C ARG A 204 -26.56 28.23 -3.11
N GLN A 205 -26.56 28.51 -4.42
CA GLN A 205 -25.62 27.89 -5.35
C GLN A 205 -24.15 28.25 -5.06
N ASP A 206 -23.93 29.41 -4.44
CA ASP A 206 -22.63 29.85 -3.98
C ASP A 206 -21.99 28.94 -2.93
N ALA A 207 -22.78 28.17 -2.19
CA ALA A 207 -22.29 27.16 -1.27
C ALA A 207 -21.75 25.89 -1.98
N ILE A 208 -22.10 25.70 -3.26
CA ILE A 208 -21.62 24.57 -4.07
C ILE A 208 -20.33 24.97 -4.76
N ARG A 209 -19.23 24.41 -4.29
CA ARG A 209 -17.87 24.82 -4.63
C ARG A 209 -17.24 23.83 -5.63
N PRO A 210 -16.90 24.29 -6.83
CA PRO A 210 -16.22 23.46 -7.83
C PRO A 210 -14.71 23.37 -7.56
N VAL A 211 -14.33 22.89 -6.38
CA VAL A 211 -12.95 22.73 -5.92
C VAL A 211 -12.39 21.33 -6.16
N GLY A 212 -13.19 20.46 -6.77
CA GLY A 212 -12.86 19.04 -6.94
C GLY A 212 -13.38 18.18 -5.80
N THR A 213 -13.07 16.90 -5.86
CA THR A 213 -13.41 15.90 -4.83
C THR A 213 -12.15 15.23 -4.33
N SER A 214 -11.88 15.30 -3.02
CA SER A 214 -10.67 14.75 -2.38
C SER A 214 -10.36 13.31 -2.78
N ARG A 215 -11.40 12.47 -2.94
CA ARG A 215 -11.23 11.06 -3.32
C ARG A 215 -10.54 10.82 -4.66
N THR A 216 -10.54 11.81 -5.57
CA THR A 216 -9.92 11.66 -6.90
C THR A 216 -8.42 11.92 -6.89
N ASP A 217 -7.89 12.56 -5.86
CA ASP A 217 -6.46 12.88 -5.78
C ASP A 217 -5.60 11.60 -5.68
N ILE A 218 -6.19 10.47 -5.26
CA ILE A 218 -5.48 9.17 -5.25
C ILE A 218 -5.02 8.73 -6.66
N PHE A 219 -5.76 9.13 -7.71
CA PHE A 219 -5.47 8.73 -9.09
C PHE A 219 -4.25 9.43 -9.68
N TYR A 220 -3.79 10.48 -9.02
CA TYR A 220 -2.56 11.22 -9.35
C TYR A 220 -1.38 10.78 -8.48
N ARG A 221 -1.59 9.87 -7.52
CA ARG A 221 -0.54 9.34 -6.64
C ARG A 221 0.06 8.10 -7.28
N SER A 222 1.31 8.20 -7.68
CA SER A 222 2.04 7.10 -8.33
C SER A 222 2.09 5.83 -7.47
N GLU A 223 2.19 5.98 -6.12
CA GLU A 223 2.13 4.84 -5.18
C GLU A 223 0.81 4.09 -5.23
N THR A 224 -0.31 4.82 -5.38
CA THR A 224 -1.65 4.20 -5.48
C THR A 224 -1.74 3.37 -6.76
N ILE A 225 -1.26 3.91 -7.87
CA ILE A 225 -1.25 3.22 -9.17
C ILE A 225 -0.37 1.96 -9.09
N ALA A 226 0.84 2.08 -8.54
CA ALA A 226 1.76 0.95 -8.37
C ALA A 226 1.16 -0.14 -7.45
N GLN A 227 0.54 0.27 -6.33
CA GLN A 227 -0.13 -0.67 -5.42
C GLN A 227 -1.31 -1.37 -6.09
N ALA A 228 -2.07 -0.66 -6.94
CA ALA A 228 -3.17 -1.24 -7.70
C ALA A 228 -2.68 -2.35 -8.65
N PHE A 229 -1.56 -2.14 -9.35
CA PHE A 229 -0.93 -3.18 -10.17
C PHE A 229 -0.42 -4.38 -9.35
N GLN A 230 0.18 -4.14 -8.17
CA GLN A 230 0.59 -5.22 -7.28
C GLN A 230 -0.62 -6.05 -6.79
N ASN A 231 -1.71 -5.36 -6.40
CA ASN A 231 -2.96 -6.02 -6.01
C ASN A 231 -3.51 -6.87 -7.16
N LEU A 232 -3.51 -6.33 -8.38
CA LEU A 232 -3.96 -7.04 -9.57
C LEU A 232 -3.10 -8.28 -9.85
N TYR A 233 -1.79 -8.16 -9.88
CA TYR A 233 -0.91 -9.30 -10.20
C TYR A 233 -0.90 -10.37 -9.12
N LYS A 234 -1.20 -9.99 -7.87
CA LYS A 234 -1.43 -10.96 -6.78
C LYS A 234 -2.73 -11.72 -6.97
N GLU A 235 -3.83 -11.03 -7.32
CA GLU A 235 -5.15 -11.62 -7.52
C GLU A 235 -5.24 -12.37 -8.85
N PHE A 236 -4.63 -11.81 -9.90
CA PHE A 236 -4.67 -12.34 -11.26
C PHE A 236 -3.28 -12.31 -11.93
N PRO A 237 -2.39 -13.27 -11.61
CA PRO A 237 -1.02 -13.31 -12.16
C PRO A 237 -0.94 -13.34 -13.69
N LYS A 238 -1.98 -13.88 -14.36
CA LYS A 238 -2.05 -13.93 -15.84
C LYS A 238 -2.28 -12.57 -16.50
N ALA A 239 -2.65 -11.55 -15.74
CA ALA A 239 -2.76 -10.18 -16.24
C ALA A 239 -1.39 -9.53 -16.52
N LYS A 240 -0.30 -10.07 -15.95
CA LYS A 240 1.05 -9.50 -16.16
C LYS A 240 1.44 -9.57 -17.65
N GLY A 241 1.70 -8.39 -18.23
CA GLY A 241 2.07 -8.26 -19.65
C GLY A 241 0.91 -8.28 -20.63
N LYS A 242 -0.35 -8.22 -20.14
CA LYS A 242 -1.55 -8.10 -20.98
C LYS A 242 -2.26 -6.78 -20.72
N LYS A 243 -3.01 -6.30 -21.72
CA LYS A 243 -3.93 -5.18 -21.57
C LYS A 243 -5.19 -5.60 -20.79
N ILE A 244 -5.79 -4.69 -20.08
CA ILE A 244 -6.85 -4.97 -19.11
C ILE A 244 -8.15 -4.30 -19.56
N ILE A 245 -9.19 -5.12 -19.76
CA ILE A 245 -10.56 -4.66 -19.99
C ILE A 245 -11.33 -4.76 -18.68
N LEU A 246 -11.77 -3.63 -18.12
CA LEU A 246 -12.69 -3.59 -16.99
C LEU A 246 -14.13 -3.58 -17.50
N TYR A 247 -14.93 -4.56 -17.10
CA TYR A 247 -16.39 -4.54 -17.29
C TYR A 247 -17.10 -4.25 -15.98
N ALA A 248 -17.70 -3.06 -15.88
CA ALA A 248 -18.32 -2.57 -14.64
C ALA A 248 -19.78 -2.09 -14.88
N PRO A 249 -20.75 -3.01 -15.03
CA PRO A 249 -22.13 -2.68 -15.35
C PRO A 249 -22.91 -2.18 -14.15
N THR A 250 -23.85 -1.27 -14.38
CA THR A 250 -24.86 -0.86 -13.39
C THR A 250 -25.89 -1.98 -13.15
N PHE A 251 -26.29 -2.21 -11.91
CA PHE A 251 -27.34 -3.19 -11.62
C PHE A 251 -28.72 -2.76 -12.16
N ARG A 252 -29.56 -3.74 -12.42
CA ARG A 252 -30.95 -3.55 -12.84
C ARG A 252 -31.91 -3.86 -11.70
N GLY A 253 -33.06 -3.20 -11.68
CA GLY A 253 -34.14 -3.41 -10.74
C GLY A 253 -33.97 -2.60 -9.42
N ARG A 254 -34.84 -2.87 -8.44
CA ARG A 254 -34.80 -2.22 -7.12
C ARG A 254 -33.71 -2.85 -6.25
N VAL A 255 -33.11 -2.08 -5.33
CA VAL A 255 -32.05 -2.51 -4.40
C VAL A 255 -32.28 -3.90 -3.77
N ALA A 256 -33.52 -4.20 -3.33
CA ALA A 256 -33.84 -5.50 -2.73
C ALA A 256 -33.86 -6.68 -3.72
N ARG A 257 -33.79 -6.41 -5.02
CA ARG A 257 -33.83 -7.38 -6.13
C ARG A 257 -32.83 -6.99 -7.21
N ALA A 258 -31.72 -6.39 -6.82
CA ALA A 258 -30.66 -5.99 -7.73
C ALA A 258 -30.13 -7.20 -8.50
N LYS A 259 -30.06 -7.09 -9.82
CA LYS A 259 -29.46 -8.07 -10.74
C LYS A 259 -28.41 -7.37 -11.58
N THR A 260 -27.36 -8.09 -11.93
CA THR A 260 -26.43 -7.62 -12.96
C THR A 260 -26.97 -7.98 -14.33
N PRO A 261 -26.68 -7.20 -15.38
CA PRO A 261 -26.88 -7.63 -16.77
C PRO A 261 -26.08 -8.91 -17.06
N ASP A 262 -26.71 -9.83 -17.78
CA ASP A 262 -26.11 -11.11 -18.20
C ASP A 262 -26.11 -11.20 -19.73
N CYS A 263 -25.52 -10.20 -20.38
CA CYS A 263 -25.50 -10.08 -21.83
C CYS A 263 -24.10 -9.83 -22.40
N PHE A 264 -23.07 -9.84 -21.50
CA PHE A 264 -21.68 -9.77 -21.94
C PHE A 264 -21.21 -11.18 -22.34
N ASP A 265 -20.87 -11.35 -23.62
CA ASP A 265 -20.45 -12.63 -24.20
C ASP A 265 -18.93 -12.82 -24.02
N LEU A 266 -18.55 -13.38 -22.86
CA LEU A 266 -17.16 -13.58 -22.52
C LEU A 266 -16.43 -14.57 -23.43
N GLU A 267 -17.12 -15.62 -23.91
CA GLU A 267 -16.55 -16.62 -24.80
C GLU A 267 -16.15 -15.98 -26.13
N LYS A 268 -17.04 -15.18 -26.69
CA LYS A 268 -16.78 -14.42 -27.91
C LYS A 268 -15.62 -13.41 -27.75
N PHE A 269 -15.54 -12.74 -26.60
CA PHE A 269 -14.39 -11.88 -26.30
C PHE A 269 -13.09 -12.67 -26.21
N ALA A 270 -13.11 -13.87 -25.62
CA ALA A 270 -11.93 -14.74 -25.54
C ALA A 270 -11.44 -15.21 -26.89
N GLU A 271 -12.36 -15.51 -27.85
CA GLU A 271 -11.99 -15.89 -29.21
C GLU A 271 -11.15 -14.82 -29.92
N HIS A 272 -11.43 -13.53 -29.65
CA HIS A 272 -10.76 -12.41 -30.32
C HIS A 272 -9.55 -11.87 -29.56
N PHE A 273 -9.59 -11.89 -28.20
CA PHE A 273 -8.69 -11.05 -27.40
C PHE A 273 -7.82 -11.81 -26.38
N LYS A 274 -7.95 -13.14 -26.21
CA LYS A 274 -7.26 -13.89 -25.17
C LYS A 274 -5.73 -13.80 -25.18
N ASP A 275 -5.14 -13.50 -26.33
CA ASP A 275 -3.68 -13.43 -26.48
C ASP A 275 -3.13 -12.06 -26.04
N GLU A 276 -3.90 -10.99 -26.14
CA GLU A 276 -3.47 -9.62 -25.85
C GLU A 276 -4.10 -9.04 -24.58
N TYR A 277 -5.36 -9.39 -24.31
CA TYR A 277 -6.14 -8.82 -23.21
C TYR A 277 -6.51 -9.85 -22.14
N VAL A 278 -6.93 -9.31 -20.99
CA VAL A 278 -7.70 -10.02 -19.95
C VAL A 278 -8.91 -9.18 -19.55
N VAL A 279 -9.98 -9.83 -19.08
CA VAL A 279 -11.23 -9.18 -18.68
C VAL A 279 -11.42 -9.27 -17.17
N ILE A 280 -11.71 -8.14 -16.54
CA ILE A 280 -11.99 -8.07 -15.11
C ILE A 280 -13.44 -7.61 -14.90
N PHE A 281 -14.22 -8.44 -14.23
CA PHE A 281 -15.59 -8.10 -13.86
C PHE A 281 -15.63 -7.39 -12.52
N LYS A 282 -16.37 -6.27 -12.45
CA LYS A 282 -16.66 -5.54 -11.21
C LYS A 282 -18.15 -5.28 -11.11
N HIS A 283 -18.87 -6.20 -10.50
CA HIS A 283 -20.30 -6.05 -10.28
C HIS A 283 -20.60 -5.13 -9.10
N HIS A 284 -21.78 -4.53 -9.12
CA HIS A 284 -22.20 -3.65 -8.01
C HIS A 284 -22.38 -4.48 -6.71
N PRO A 285 -21.92 -4.01 -5.54
CA PRO A 285 -21.97 -4.76 -4.26
C PRO A 285 -23.36 -5.20 -3.81
N LEU A 286 -24.42 -4.56 -4.30
CA LEU A 286 -25.82 -4.93 -4.01
C LEU A 286 -26.29 -6.17 -4.78
N VAL A 287 -25.56 -6.61 -5.79
CA VAL A 287 -25.90 -7.81 -6.56
C VAL A 287 -25.45 -9.05 -5.79
N LYS A 288 -26.41 -9.95 -5.52
CA LYS A 288 -26.12 -11.18 -4.75
C LYS A 288 -25.74 -12.37 -5.64
N ASN A 289 -26.36 -12.44 -6.82
CA ASN A 289 -26.11 -13.52 -7.78
C ASN A 289 -25.48 -12.90 -9.02
N VAL A 290 -24.21 -13.13 -9.20
CA VAL A 290 -23.44 -12.70 -10.37
C VAL A 290 -23.36 -13.84 -11.37
N PRO A 291 -23.27 -13.57 -12.70
CA PRO A 291 -22.97 -14.57 -13.71
C PRO A 291 -21.68 -15.31 -13.38
N GLN A 292 -21.64 -16.61 -13.63
CA GLN A 292 -20.43 -17.40 -13.42
C GLN A 292 -19.53 -17.29 -14.66
N ILE A 293 -18.25 -17.09 -14.43
CA ILE A 293 -17.25 -17.17 -15.51
C ILE A 293 -17.07 -18.65 -15.86
N PRO A 294 -17.08 -19.04 -17.16
CA PRO A 294 -16.76 -20.39 -17.60
C PRO A 294 -15.44 -20.88 -16.99
N GLU A 295 -15.38 -22.15 -16.58
CA GLU A 295 -14.26 -22.69 -15.80
C GLU A 295 -12.92 -22.58 -16.58
N GLU A 296 -12.95 -22.78 -17.89
CA GLU A 296 -11.80 -22.70 -18.79
C GLU A 296 -11.25 -21.25 -18.96
N LEU A 297 -12.08 -20.23 -18.75
CA LEU A 297 -11.72 -18.82 -18.86
C LEU A 297 -11.38 -18.20 -17.50
N ASN A 298 -11.88 -18.80 -16.41
CA ASN A 298 -11.69 -18.26 -15.07
C ASN A 298 -10.21 -18.40 -14.62
N GLY A 299 -9.61 -17.29 -14.21
CA GLY A 299 -8.20 -17.21 -13.81
C GLY A 299 -7.20 -17.37 -14.97
N THR A 300 -7.67 -17.47 -16.22
CA THR A 300 -6.84 -17.53 -17.42
C THR A 300 -7.02 -16.31 -18.30
N PHE A 301 -8.26 -15.99 -18.67
CA PHE A 301 -8.65 -14.84 -19.46
C PHE A 301 -9.50 -13.83 -18.67
N ALA A 302 -10.27 -14.27 -17.68
CA ALA A 302 -11.13 -13.39 -16.90
C ALA A 302 -11.16 -13.73 -15.40
N ILE A 303 -11.48 -12.73 -14.56
CA ILE A 303 -11.77 -12.89 -13.13
C ILE A 303 -12.97 -12.03 -12.72
N ASP A 304 -13.66 -12.42 -11.64
CA ASP A 304 -14.59 -11.56 -10.92
C ASP A 304 -13.89 -10.95 -9.69
N ALA A 305 -13.45 -9.71 -9.83
CA ALA A 305 -12.77 -8.95 -8.78
C ALA A 305 -13.75 -8.14 -7.88
N THR A 306 -15.05 -8.45 -7.92
CA THR A 306 -16.07 -7.69 -7.16
C THR A 306 -15.76 -7.59 -5.67
N LYS A 307 -15.20 -8.65 -5.06
CA LYS A 307 -14.93 -8.74 -3.63
C LYS A 307 -13.46 -8.58 -3.24
N THR A 308 -12.56 -8.72 -4.19
CA THR A 308 -11.10 -8.84 -3.95
C THR A 308 -10.35 -7.55 -4.24
N MET A 309 -10.82 -6.73 -5.17
CA MET A 309 -10.19 -5.45 -5.50
C MET A 309 -11.17 -4.28 -5.35
N THR A 310 -10.67 -3.11 -5.01
CA THR A 310 -11.45 -1.87 -4.96
C THR A 310 -11.77 -1.38 -6.36
N ILE A 311 -12.76 -0.48 -6.51
CA ILE A 311 -13.02 0.11 -7.83
C ILE A 311 -11.89 1.07 -8.21
N GLU A 312 -11.32 1.76 -7.24
CA GLU A 312 -10.20 2.65 -7.41
C GLU A 312 -8.97 1.92 -7.97
N ASP A 313 -8.61 0.76 -7.40
CA ASP A 313 -7.54 -0.09 -7.95
C ASP A 313 -7.82 -0.46 -9.42
N LEU A 314 -9.05 -0.87 -9.70
CA LEU A 314 -9.43 -1.33 -11.05
C LEU A 314 -9.41 -0.21 -12.09
N LEU A 315 -9.81 1.02 -11.71
CA LEU A 315 -9.70 2.18 -12.58
C LEU A 315 -8.24 2.52 -12.92
N CYS A 316 -7.33 2.40 -11.92
CA CYS A 316 -5.90 2.64 -12.13
C CYS A 316 -5.29 1.69 -13.16
N VAL A 317 -5.63 0.40 -13.09
CA VAL A 317 -4.95 -0.65 -13.88
C VAL A 317 -5.58 -0.91 -15.24
N SER A 318 -6.79 -0.44 -15.48
CA SER A 318 -7.54 -0.79 -16.71
C SER A 318 -7.09 0.03 -17.92
N ASP A 319 -6.88 -0.61 -19.05
CA ASP A 319 -6.58 0.03 -20.33
C ASP A 319 -7.86 0.44 -21.08
N ILE A 320 -8.93 -0.33 -20.90
CA ILE A 320 -10.25 -0.10 -21.46
C ILE A 320 -11.31 -0.25 -20.38
N CYS A 321 -12.25 0.69 -20.27
CA CYS A 321 -13.41 0.59 -19.40
C CYS A 321 -14.69 0.39 -20.22
N ILE A 322 -15.39 -0.74 -19.99
CA ILE A 322 -16.72 -0.99 -20.51
C ILE A 322 -17.73 -0.82 -19.38
N SER A 323 -18.61 0.14 -19.51
CA SER A 323 -19.69 0.40 -18.55
C SER A 323 -21.00 0.70 -19.28
N ASP A 324 -21.99 1.20 -18.55
CA ASP A 324 -23.28 1.57 -19.12
C ASP A 324 -23.76 2.93 -18.56
N TYR A 325 -24.41 2.96 -17.39
CA TYR A 325 -24.99 4.16 -16.77
C TYR A 325 -24.29 4.54 -15.48
N SER A 326 -23.02 4.24 -15.32
CA SER A 326 -22.28 4.43 -14.09
C SER A 326 -21.52 5.76 -14.05
N SER A 327 -21.54 6.42 -12.89
CA SER A 327 -20.74 7.63 -12.65
C SER A 327 -19.23 7.37 -12.58
N LEU A 328 -18.79 6.10 -12.54
CA LEU A 328 -17.36 5.76 -12.56
C LEU A 328 -16.64 6.28 -13.82
N VAL A 329 -17.36 6.52 -14.91
CA VAL A 329 -16.80 7.03 -16.17
C VAL A 329 -16.21 8.44 -16.01
N PHE A 330 -16.73 9.24 -15.07
CA PHE A 330 -16.13 10.53 -14.75
C PHE A 330 -14.74 10.34 -14.14
N GLU A 331 -14.60 9.47 -13.14
CA GLU A 331 -13.30 9.17 -12.52
C GLU A 331 -12.34 8.50 -13.51
N TYR A 332 -12.84 7.59 -14.36
CA TYR A 332 -12.01 6.95 -15.37
C TYR A 332 -11.51 7.92 -16.45
N SER A 333 -12.26 8.99 -16.76
CA SER A 333 -11.82 10.03 -17.71
C SER A 333 -10.52 10.73 -17.29
N LEU A 334 -10.16 10.70 -16.01
CA LEU A 334 -8.90 11.26 -15.50
C LEU A 334 -7.67 10.58 -16.09
N PHE A 335 -7.80 9.31 -16.50
CA PHE A 335 -6.72 8.55 -17.15
C PHE A 335 -6.64 8.75 -18.66
N GLU A 336 -7.60 9.45 -19.28
CA GLU A 336 -7.65 9.72 -20.72
C GLU A 336 -7.54 8.46 -21.59
N ARG A 337 -8.15 7.36 -21.11
CA ARG A 337 -8.13 6.04 -21.75
C ARG A 337 -9.48 5.71 -22.41
N PRO A 338 -9.52 4.70 -23.31
CA PRO A 338 -10.74 4.29 -24.01
C PRO A 338 -11.87 3.88 -23.07
N MET A 339 -13.08 4.36 -23.35
CA MET A 339 -14.33 3.96 -22.69
C MET A 339 -15.34 3.48 -23.72
N LEU A 340 -16.06 2.39 -23.44
CA LEU A 340 -17.18 1.90 -24.22
C LEU A 340 -18.44 1.85 -23.35
N PHE A 341 -19.58 2.15 -23.95
CA PHE A 341 -20.87 2.22 -23.25
C PHE A 341 -21.79 1.12 -23.76
N PHE A 342 -21.87 -0.01 -23.04
CA PHE A 342 -22.72 -1.13 -23.39
C PHE A 342 -24.15 -0.89 -22.91
N ALA A 343 -24.92 -0.14 -23.72
CA ALA A 343 -26.24 0.39 -23.35
C ALA A 343 -27.37 -0.23 -24.18
N TYR A 344 -27.45 -1.56 -24.20
CA TYR A 344 -28.45 -2.35 -24.95
C TYR A 344 -29.91 -2.07 -24.51
N ASP A 345 -30.14 -1.55 -23.31
CA ASP A 345 -31.47 -1.27 -22.71
C ASP A 345 -31.67 0.23 -22.39
N LEU A 346 -31.09 1.13 -23.18
CA LEU A 346 -31.05 2.57 -22.92
C LEU A 346 -32.44 3.19 -22.72
N ASP A 347 -33.40 2.86 -23.57
CA ASP A 347 -34.74 3.42 -23.56
C ASP A 347 -35.49 3.05 -22.26
N GLU A 348 -35.45 1.76 -21.85
CA GLU A 348 -36.05 1.31 -20.57
C GLU A 348 -35.40 1.95 -19.36
N TYR A 349 -34.08 2.13 -19.40
CA TYR A 349 -33.33 2.70 -18.28
C TYR A 349 -33.60 4.19 -18.11
N PHE A 350 -33.72 4.93 -19.23
CA PHE A 350 -34.03 6.37 -19.23
C PHE A 350 -35.36 6.66 -18.54
N ASP A 351 -36.42 5.95 -18.89
CA ASP A 351 -37.76 6.10 -18.30
C ASP A 351 -37.78 5.85 -16.77
N TRP A 352 -36.82 5.09 -16.30
CA TRP A 352 -36.77 4.66 -14.91
C TRP A 352 -36.03 5.64 -13.99
N ARG A 353 -34.90 6.22 -14.45
CA ARG A 353 -33.98 6.99 -13.59
C ARG A 353 -33.84 8.45 -13.96
N GLY A 354 -33.89 8.79 -15.27
CA GLY A 354 -33.57 10.09 -15.82
C GLY A 354 -32.07 10.46 -15.68
N PHE A 355 -31.61 11.26 -16.61
CA PHE A 355 -30.27 11.81 -16.66
C PHE A 355 -30.31 13.34 -16.54
N TYR A 356 -29.20 13.97 -16.14
CA TYR A 356 -29.09 15.43 -16.11
C TYR A 356 -28.75 16.02 -17.48
N TYR A 357 -28.08 15.25 -18.32
CA TYR A 357 -27.66 15.64 -19.67
C TYR A 357 -28.17 14.62 -20.69
N ASP A 358 -28.08 14.96 -21.96
CA ASP A 358 -28.29 13.96 -23.02
C ASP A 358 -27.28 12.83 -22.88
N TYR A 359 -27.70 11.59 -23.13
CA TYR A 359 -26.82 10.43 -22.93
C TYR A 359 -25.57 10.51 -23.80
N ASN A 360 -25.65 11.06 -25.02
CA ASN A 360 -24.51 11.23 -25.91
C ASN A 360 -23.48 12.24 -25.38
N GLU A 361 -23.90 13.23 -24.57
CA GLU A 361 -22.98 14.14 -23.88
C GLU A 361 -22.27 13.46 -22.71
N LEU A 362 -22.85 12.40 -22.15
CA LEU A 362 -22.33 11.65 -21.01
C LEU A 362 -21.44 10.47 -21.44
N THR A 363 -21.22 10.27 -22.74
CA THR A 363 -20.52 9.12 -23.31
C THR A 363 -19.42 9.58 -24.26
N PRO A 364 -18.18 9.79 -23.76
CA PRO A 364 -17.05 10.21 -24.59
C PRO A 364 -16.48 9.09 -25.47
N GLY A 365 -17.14 7.95 -25.55
CA GLY A 365 -16.80 6.79 -26.38
C GLY A 365 -18.04 6.22 -27.07
N PRO A 366 -17.90 5.10 -27.81
CA PRO A 366 -19.02 4.51 -28.54
C PRO A 366 -20.09 3.95 -27.63
N VAL A 367 -21.34 4.17 -27.99
CA VAL A 367 -22.51 3.52 -27.38
C VAL A 367 -22.81 2.26 -28.17
N CYS A 368 -22.53 1.10 -27.61
CA CYS A 368 -22.71 -0.21 -28.21
C CYS A 368 -23.97 -0.89 -27.68
N LYS A 369 -24.73 -1.53 -28.57
CA LYS A 369 -25.93 -2.30 -28.24
C LYS A 369 -25.68 -3.80 -28.26
N THR A 370 -24.61 -4.24 -28.91
CA THR A 370 -24.26 -5.66 -29.12
C THR A 370 -22.79 -5.93 -28.71
N ASN A 371 -22.48 -7.19 -28.48
CA ASN A 371 -21.09 -7.62 -28.26
C ASN A 371 -20.23 -7.44 -29.50
N ASP A 372 -20.81 -7.65 -30.67
CA ASP A 372 -20.11 -7.48 -31.97
C ASP A 372 -19.64 -6.03 -32.18
N GLU A 373 -20.45 -5.05 -31.83
CA GLU A 373 -20.08 -3.64 -31.92
C GLU A 373 -18.90 -3.31 -30.98
N MET A 374 -18.88 -3.90 -29.79
CA MET A 374 -17.77 -3.72 -28.84
C MET A 374 -16.49 -4.37 -29.35
N ILE A 375 -16.59 -5.62 -29.85
CA ILE A 375 -15.45 -6.38 -30.40
C ILE A 375 -14.88 -5.66 -31.62
N ASP A 376 -15.72 -5.23 -32.53
CA ASP A 376 -15.31 -4.50 -33.74
C ASP A 376 -14.59 -3.18 -33.38
N TYR A 377 -15.11 -2.43 -32.35
CA TYR A 377 -14.45 -1.21 -31.92
C TYR A 377 -13.09 -1.48 -31.29
N ILE A 378 -12.99 -2.48 -30.38
CA ILE A 378 -11.74 -2.82 -29.69
C ILE A 378 -10.70 -3.36 -30.67
N SER A 379 -11.11 -4.13 -31.66
CA SER A 379 -10.21 -4.65 -32.72
C SER A 379 -9.60 -3.54 -33.60
N HIS A 380 -10.22 -2.38 -33.65
CA HIS A 380 -9.75 -1.20 -34.42
C HIS A 380 -9.48 -0.01 -33.49
N LEU A 381 -9.07 -0.27 -32.23
CA LEU A 381 -8.97 0.75 -31.19
C LEU A 381 -7.98 1.86 -31.59
N ASP A 382 -6.82 1.48 -32.10
CA ASP A 382 -5.77 2.42 -32.50
C ASP A 382 -6.20 3.42 -33.57
N GLU A 383 -7.18 3.03 -34.40
CA GLU A 383 -7.73 3.86 -35.51
C GLU A 383 -8.94 4.69 -35.07
N ARG A 384 -9.73 4.15 -34.10
CA ARG A 384 -11.05 4.71 -33.73
C ARG A 384 -11.10 5.48 -32.45
N PHE A 385 -10.10 5.28 -31.57
CA PHE A 385 -10.07 5.96 -30.27
C PHE A 385 -9.78 7.45 -30.44
N ASP A 386 -10.80 8.26 -30.19
CA ASP A 386 -10.69 9.71 -30.14
C ASP A 386 -10.37 10.18 -28.72
N LYS A 387 -9.08 10.32 -28.42
CA LYS A 387 -8.59 10.78 -27.12
C LYS A 387 -9.11 12.18 -26.79
N GLN A 388 -9.29 13.06 -27.79
CA GLN A 388 -9.74 14.42 -27.58
C GLN A 388 -11.16 14.47 -26.99
N LYS A 389 -12.06 13.60 -27.40
CA LYS A 389 -13.39 13.49 -26.79
C LYS A 389 -13.36 13.18 -25.31
N VAL A 390 -12.43 12.32 -24.88
CA VAL A 390 -12.26 12.00 -23.45
C VAL A 390 -11.68 13.19 -22.70
N ILE A 391 -10.72 13.90 -23.28
CA ILE A 391 -10.16 15.12 -22.72
C ILE A 391 -11.24 16.20 -22.59
N ASP A 392 -12.04 16.44 -23.61
CA ASP A 392 -13.13 17.43 -23.59
C ASP A 392 -14.18 17.09 -22.53
N PHE A 393 -14.52 15.80 -22.40
CA PHE A 393 -15.40 15.31 -21.34
C PHE A 393 -14.80 15.55 -19.95
N LYS A 394 -13.52 15.22 -19.75
CA LYS A 394 -12.79 15.50 -18.51
C LYS A 394 -12.80 16.98 -18.18
N GLU A 395 -12.46 17.84 -19.11
CA GLU A 395 -12.48 19.30 -18.92
C GLU A 395 -13.89 19.82 -18.59
N LYS A 396 -14.93 19.27 -19.21
CA LYS A 396 -16.31 19.66 -18.91
C LYS A 396 -16.73 19.25 -17.51
N PHE A 397 -16.52 17.99 -17.11
CA PHE A 397 -17.14 17.40 -15.92
C PHE A 397 -16.19 17.19 -14.73
N MET A 398 -14.88 17.16 -14.96
CA MET A 398 -13.86 16.82 -13.96
C MET A 398 -12.74 17.85 -13.83
N ARG A 399 -12.90 19.02 -14.39
CA ARG A 399 -11.87 20.05 -14.48
C ARG A 399 -11.17 20.37 -13.15
N SER A 400 -11.89 20.30 -12.04
CA SER A 400 -11.34 20.60 -10.72
C SER A 400 -10.78 19.35 -10.00
N CYS A 401 -10.68 18.20 -10.68
CA CYS A 401 -10.10 16.97 -10.17
C CYS A 401 -8.73 16.72 -10.82
N ASP A 402 -7.72 17.46 -10.40
CA ASP A 402 -6.37 17.54 -10.98
C ASP A 402 -5.27 17.07 -10.03
N GLY A 403 -5.65 16.35 -8.95
CA GLY A 403 -4.74 15.87 -7.92
C GLY A 403 -4.56 16.80 -6.72
N HIS A 404 -5.13 18.02 -6.76
CA HIS A 404 -5.01 19.05 -5.74
C HIS A 404 -6.36 19.45 -5.11
N ALA A 405 -7.38 18.62 -5.25
CA ALA A 405 -8.70 18.92 -4.70
C ALA A 405 -8.69 18.98 -3.17
N THR A 406 -7.94 18.11 -2.51
CA THR A 406 -7.80 18.10 -1.05
C THR A 406 -7.22 19.39 -0.53
N ASP A 407 -6.15 19.89 -1.11
CA ASP A 407 -5.55 21.19 -0.72
C ASP A 407 -6.55 22.34 -0.85
N ARG A 408 -7.26 22.42 -1.99
CA ARG A 408 -8.28 23.45 -2.19
C ARG A 408 -9.43 23.36 -1.20
N ILE A 409 -9.85 22.16 -0.83
CA ILE A 409 -10.87 21.94 0.19
C ILE A 409 -10.36 22.41 1.55
N LEU A 410 -9.15 22.06 1.95
CA LEU A 410 -8.57 22.47 3.22
C LEU A 410 -8.39 23.99 3.31
N HIS A 411 -7.86 24.64 2.28
CA HIS A 411 -7.78 26.09 2.22
C HIS A 411 -9.15 26.77 2.28
N MET A 412 -10.15 26.23 1.60
CA MET A 412 -11.53 26.75 1.65
C MET A 412 -12.14 26.62 3.04
N VAL A 413 -11.98 25.46 3.68
CA VAL A 413 -12.61 25.15 4.98
C VAL A 413 -11.91 25.87 6.14
N PHE A 414 -10.60 25.92 6.15
CA PHE A 414 -9.84 26.57 7.23
C PHE A 414 -9.60 28.06 6.99
N ALA A 415 -9.69 28.53 5.74
CA ALA A 415 -9.55 29.93 5.35
C ALA A 415 -8.32 30.57 6.03
N ASP A 416 -8.50 31.72 6.71
CA ASP A 416 -7.42 32.45 7.38
C ASP A 416 -6.72 31.65 8.50
N ARG A 417 -7.29 30.55 8.92
CA ARG A 417 -6.72 29.71 9.99
C ARG A 417 -5.85 28.57 9.46
N TYR A 418 -5.79 28.37 8.15
CA TYR A 418 -5.07 27.23 7.54
C TYR A 418 -3.64 27.12 8.07
N ASP A 419 -2.85 28.18 7.98
CA ASP A 419 -1.46 28.18 8.43
C ASP A 419 -1.32 28.06 9.95
N SER A 420 -2.24 28.64 10.72
CA SER A 420 -2.22 28.60 12.19
C SER A 420 -2.60 27.22 12.76
N LEU A 421 -3.33 26.40 11.98
CA LEU A 421 -3.67 25.04 12.36
C LEU A 421 -2.65 24.01 11.87
N LYS A 422 -1.77 24.41 10.94
CA LYS A 422 -0.74 23.52 10.42
C LYS A 422 0.37 23.30 11.46
N LEU A 423 0.77 22.08 11.63
CA LEU A 423 1.90 21.75 12.50
C LEU A 423 3.17 22.38 11.94
N SER A 424 3.95 23.00 12.82
CA SER A 424 5.31 23.40 12.45
C SER A 424 6.15 22.16 12.25
N HIS A 425 6.72 22.00 11.06
CA HIS A 425 7.60 20.88 10.73
C HIS A 425 9.09 21.23 10.90
N GLU A 426 9.39 22.40 11.49
CA GLU A 426 10.76 22.72 11.89
C GLU A 426 11.14 21.82 13.06
N ARG A 427 11.92 20.80 12.79
CA ARG A 427 12.47 19.89 13.78
C ARG A 427 13.86 20.36 14.21
N THR A 428 14.11 20.35 15.48
CA THR A 428 15.48 20.47 16.01
C THR A 428 16.27 19.19 15.70
N ASP A 429 17.58 19.30 15.65
CA ASP A 429 18.45 18.13 15.38
C ASP A 429 18.27 17.05 16.45
N ASP A 430 17.98 17.43 17.70
CA ASP A 430 17.73 16.51 18.82
C ASP A 430 16.43 15.68 18.67
N GLU A 431 15.50 16.13 17.85
CA GLU A 431 14.23 15.40 17.60
C GLU A 431 14.37 14.35 16.49
N ILE A 432 15.44 14.35 15.71
CA ILE A 432 15.68 13.38 14.65
C ILE A 432 16.56 12.25 15.18
N LYS A 433 15.94 11.11 15.37
CA LYS A 433 16.62 9.91 15.88
C LYS A 433 17.49 9.23 14.82
N VAL A 434 16.95 9.07 13.63
CA VAL A 434 17.63 8.36 12.53
C VAL A 434 17.49 9.11 11.21
N SER A 435 18.60 9.32 10.51
CA SER A 435 18.62 9.74 9.10
C SER A 435 18.71 8.51 8.21
N VAL A 436 17.79 8.38 7.27
CA VAL A 436 17.84 7.37 6.19
C VAL A 436 18.41 8.04 4.95
N VAL A 437 19.61 7.69 4.55
CA VAL A 437 20.24 8.17 3.33
C VAL A 437 20.07 7.12 2.23
N MET A 438 19.41 7.51 1.14
CA MET A 438 19.05 6.60 0.05
C MET A 438 19.64 7.10 -1.28
N PRO A 439 20.70 6.48 -1.80
CA PRO A 439 21.19 6.76 -3.15
C PRO A 439 20.20 6.20 -4.18
N VAL A 440 19.90 6.98 -5.21
CA VAL A 440 18.94 6.63 -6.25
C VAL A 440 19.55 6.85 -7.62
N TYR A 441 19.48 5.85 -8.49
CA TYR A 441 19.83 5.95 -9.91
C TYR A 441 19.00 4.96 -10.73
N ASN A 442 18.11 5.46 -11.60
CA ASN A 442 17.24 4.68 -12.46
C ASN A 442 16.45 3.58 -11.69
N ALA A 443 15.76 3.97 -10.64
CA ALA A 443 15.07 3.09 -9.71
C ALA A 443 13.51 3.23 -9.75
N GLU A 444 12.92 3.78 -10.82
CA GLU A 444 11.49 4.04 -10.92
C GLU A 444 10.62 2.81 -10.60
N ASN A 445 11.09 1.61 -10.96
CA ASN A 445 10.37 0.36 -10.72
C ASN A 445 10.37 -0.12 -9.26
N TYR A 446 11.21 0.46 -8.40
CA TYR A 446 11.46 0.00 -7.03
C TYR A 446 11.08 1.02 -5.97
N LEU A 447 11.14 2.32 -6.29
CA LEU A 447 10.96 3.43 -5.34
C LEU A 447 9.63 3.38 -4.59
N PHE A 448 8.55 2.90 -5.22
CA PHE A 448 7.25 2.77 -4.55
C PHE A 448 7.30 1.78 -3.39
N ASP A 449 7.99 0.66 -3.57
CA ASP A 449 8.20 -0.33 -2.54
C ASP A 449 9.12 0.21 -1.43
N SER A 450 10.30 0.69 -1.80
CA SER A 450 11.32 1.12 -0.85
C SER A 450 10.91 2.36 -0.06
N LEU A 451 10.47 3.44 -0.71
CA LEU A 451 9.99 4.65 -0.03
C LEU A 451 8.74 4.36 0.81
N GLY A 452 7.81 3.56 0.26
CA GLY A 452 6.63 3.14 1.00
C GLY A 452 6.96 2.39 2.29
N ASN A 453 8.01 1.54 2.29
CA ASN A 453 8.47 0.86 3.50
C ASN A 453 9.18 1.82 4.48
N VAL A 454 10.00 2.73 3.98
CA VAL A 454 10.74 3.69 4.80
C VAL A 454 9.82 4.68 5.49
N LEU A 455 8.88 5.29 4.78
CA LEU A 455 7.95 6.28 5.33
C LEU A 455 6.91 5.65 6.28
N LYS A 456 6.66 4.34 6.15
CA LYS A 456 5.78 3.56 7.03
C LYS A 456 6.48 2.96 8.25
N GLN A 457 7.77 3.22 8.46
CA GLN A 457 8.48 2.73 9.65
C GLN A 457 7.76 3.11 10.93
N THR A 458 7.81 2.21 11.94
CA THR A 458 7.18 2.45 13.26
C THR A 458 7.87 3.59 14.01
N LEU A 459 9.19 3.73 13.87
CA LEU A 459 9.93 4.90 14.35
C LEU A 459 9.56 6.11 13.49
N LYS A 460 8.94 7.15 14.09
CA LYS A 460 8.46 8.33 13.38
C LYS A 460 9.45 9.48 13.33
N ASP A 461 10.35 9.56 14.32
CA ASP A 461 11.36 10.61 14.46
C ASP A 461 12.54 10.36 13.52
N ILE A 462 12.25 10.32 12.22
CA ILE A 462 13.22 10.06 11.15
C ILE A 462 13.22 11.20 10.13
N GLU A 463 14.32 11.37 9.44
CA GLU A 463 14.38 12.07 8.16
C GLU A 463 14.83 11.10 7.06
N VAL A 464 14.38 11.32 5.83
CA VAL A 464 14.73 10.54 4.65
C VAL A 464 15.37 11.47 3.63
N ILE A 465 16.59 11.16 3.23
CA ILE A 465 17.35 11.98 2.28
C ILE A 465 17.62 11.11 1.05
N CYS A 466 16.82 11.30 0.02
CA CYS A 466 17.03 10.67 -1.28
C CYS A 466 18.02 11.50 -2.08
N VAL A 467 19.03 10.85 -2.64
CA VAL A 467 20.03 11.49 -3.52
C VAL A 467 19.90 10.89 -4.91
N ASP A 468 19.25 11.63 -5.80
CA ASP A 468 19.17 11.27 -7.22
C ASP A 468 20.52 11.54 -7.90
N ASP A 469 21.21 10.47 -8.25
CA ASP A 469 22.53 10.49 -8.87
C ASP A 469 22.45 10.60 -10.41
N GLY A 470 21.57 11.50 -10.89
CA GLY A 470 21.41 11.80 -12.31
C GLY A 470 20.60 10.74 -13.05
N SER A 471 19.49 10.31 -12.50
CA SER A 471 18.57 9.38 -13.16
C SER A 471 18.02 9.95 -14.47
N THR A 472 17.80 9.05 -15.43
CA THR A 472 17.22 9.34 -16.75
C THR A 472 15.79 8.83 -16.91
N ASP A 473 15.30 8.12 -15.90
CA ASP A 473 13.93 7.64 -15.77
C ASP A 473 13.09 8.58 -14.85
N ARG A 474 11.93 8.14 -14.42
CA ARG A 474 11.04 8.94 -13.57
C ARG A 474 11.39 8.93 -12.07
N SER A 475 12.55 8.44 -11.69
CA SER A 475 12.94 8.32 -10.28
C SER A 475 12.87 9.64 -9.53
N ALA A 476 13.40 10.72 -10.10
CA ALA A 476 13.38 12.03 -9.45
C ALA A 476 11.96 12.59 -9.29
N GLU A 477 11.09 12.42 -10.30
CA GLU A 477 9.67 12.83 -10.24
C GLU A 477 8.91 12.08 -9.13
N ILE A 478 9.16 10.78 -9.00
CA ILE A 478 8.56 9.95 -7.96
C ILE A 478 8.96 10.45 -6.57
N ILE A 479 10.25 10.76 -6.37
CA ILE A 479 10.73 11.25 -5.06
C ILE A 479 10.14 12.62 -4.75
N GLU A 480 10.06 13.54 -5.74
CA GLU A 480 9.42 14.85 -5.56
C GLU A 480 7.94 14.74 -5.17
N ASP A 481 7.22 13.81 -5.81
CA ASP A 481 5.83 13.51 -5.47
C ASP A 481 5.69 13.04 -4.00
N TYR A 482 6.56 12.17 -3.53
CA TYR A 482 6.60 11.77 -2.12
C TYR A 482 7.01 12.92 -1.19
N ALA A 483 8.03 13.71 -1.54
CA ALA A 483 8.51 14.83 -0.74
C ALA A 483 7.48 15.95 -0.58
N SER A 484 6.64 16.16 -1.61
CA SER A 484 5.53 17.11 -1.52
C SER A 484 4.47 16.73 -0.47
N ARG A 485 4.42 15.46 -0.06
CA ARG A 485 3.40 14.90 0.83
C ARG A 485 3.93 14.41 2.18
N ASP A 486 5.24 14.25 2.31
CA ASP A 486 5.88 13.84 3.55
C ASP A 486 7.10 14.71 3.83
N PHE A 487 6.95 15.64 4.77
CA PHE A 487 7.98 16.61 5.15
C PHE A 487 9.27 15.96 5.68
N ARG A 488 9.24 14.68 6.05
CA ARG A 488 10.43 13.93 6.48
C ARG A 488 11.35 13.59 5.32
N LEU A 489 10.86 13.66 4.08
CA LEU A 489 11.59 13.30 2.87
C LEU A 489 12.12 14.56 2.16
N SER A 490 13.38 14.51 1.78
CA SER A 490 14.02 15.53 0.97
C SER A 490 14.77 14.91 -0.22
N LEU A 491 14.83 15.63 -1.33
CA LEU A 491 15.54 15.23 -2.55
C LEU A 491 16.77 16.11 -2.76
N ILE A 492 17.91 15.45 -3.00
CA ILE A 492 19.13 16.09 -3.52
C ILE A 492 19.33 15.56 -4.94
N ARG A 493 19.58 16.46 -5.91
CA ARG A 493 19.92 16.07 -7.29
C ARG A 493 21.40 16.36 -7.56
N GLN A 494 22.10 15.39 -8.14
CA GLN A 494 23.49 15.56 -8.58
C GLN A 494 23.71 14.90 -9.94
N LYS A 495 24.84 15.23 -10.60
CA LYS A 495 25.30 14.49 -11.77
C LYS A 495 25.82 13.12 -11.30
N ASN A 496 25.65 12.09 -12.13
CA ASN A 496 26.06 10.74 -11.78
C ASN A 496 27.56 10.68 -11.37
N GLN A 497 27.80 10.28 -10.13
CA GLN A 497 29.08 10.09 -9.48
C GLN A 497 29.12 8.78 -8.68
N TYR A 498 28.18 7.89 -8.95
CA TYR A 498 27.98 6.60 -8.31
C TYR A 498 27.48 6.65 -6.85
N ALA A 499 27.02 5.52 -6.36
CA ALA A 499 26.33 5.41 -5.07
C ALA A 499 27.17 5.89 -3.86
N GLY A 500 28.50 5.76 -3.91
CA GLY A 500 29.37 6.26 -2.85
C GLY A 500 29.31 7.77 -2.70
N ALA A 501 29.39 8.52 -3.80
CA ALA A 501 29.26 9.97 -3.80
C ALA A 501 27.85 10.41 -3.34
N ALA A 502 26.80 9.71 -3.80
CA ALA A 502 25.44 9.99 -3.39
C ALA A 502 25.24 9.77 -1.88
N ARG A 503 25.79 8.69 -1.31
CA ARG A 503 25.77 8.46 0.15
C ARG A 503 26.48 9.56 0.94
N ASN A 504 27.65 10.02 0.44
CA ASN A 504 28.38 11.13 1.06
C ASN A 504 27.58 12.44 1.02
N ALA A 505 26.94 12.76 -0.12
CA ALA A 505 26.11 13.95 -0.28
C ALA A 505 24.90 13.91 0.66
N GLY A 506 24.22 12.78 0.76
CA GLY A 506 23.10 12.59 1.68
C GLY A 506 23.54 12.67 3.14
N PHE A 507 24.66 12.05 3.51
CA PHE A 507 25.22 12.13 4.86
C PHE A 507 25.56 13.58 5.25
N ALA A 508 26.13 14.37 4.36
CA ALA A 508 26.46 15.77 4.62
C ALA A 508 25.22 16.63 4.99
N LYS A 509 24.02 16.20 4.62
CA LYS A 509 22.74 16.85 4.98
C LYS A 509 22.03 16.20 6.15
N SER A 510 22.53 15.03 6.61
CA SER A 510 21.89 14.28 7.69
C SER A 510 22.08 14.97 9.05
N ARG A 511 21.05 14.90 9.90
CA ARG A 511 21.02 15.51 11.24
C ARG A 511 20.77 14.50 12.35
N GLY A 512 20.26 13.32 12.02
CA GLY A 512 19.90 12.29 12.97
C GLY A 512 21.08 11.81 13.83
N LYS A 513 20.79 11.42 15.06
CA LYS A 513 21.75 10.85 15.98
C LYS A 513 22.42 9.60 15.41
N TYR A 514 21.65 8.81 14.66
CA TYR A 514 22.12 7.64 13.90
C TYR A 514 21.81 7.82 12.42
N VAL A 515 22.55 7.07 11.58
CA VAL A 515 22.38 7.08 10.12
C VAL A 515 22.32 5.64 9.61
N VAL A 516 21.43 5.39 8.67
CA VAL A 516 21.41 4.17 7.84
C VAL A 516 21.56 4.56 6.37
N PHE A 517 22.26 3.73 5.59
CA PHE A 517 22.43 3.89 4.15
C PHE A 517 21.64 2.77 3.47
N TRP A 518 20.42 3.03 3.05
CA TRP A 518 19.51 2.04 2.50
C TRP A 518 19.38 2.19 0.98
N ASP A 519 19.47 1.07 0.26
CA ASP A 519 19.41 1.10 -1.19
C ASP A 519 17.94 1.17 -1.69
N ALA A 520 17.72 1.88 -2.81
CA ALA A 520 16.40 2.22 -3.33
C ALA A 520 15.64 1.03 -3.94
N ASP A 521 16.30 -0.11 -4.13
CA ASP A 521 15.71 -1.33 -4.70
C ASP A 521 15.40 -2.42 -3.67
N ASP A 522 15.69 -2.17 -2.39
CA ASP A 522 15.46 -3.11 -1.29
C ASP A 522 14.15 -2.87 -0.53
N ARG A 523 13.74 -3.85 0.28
CA ARG A 523 12.61 -3.75 1.21
C ARG A 523 13.07 -3.85 2.66
N PHE A 524 12.35 -3.17 3.55
CA PHE A 524 12.68 -3.07 4.97
C PHE A 524 11.49 -3.50 5.83
N ALA A 525 11.72 -4.26 6.89
CA ALA A 525 10.69 -4.55 7.88
C ALA A 525 10.16 -3.23 8.48
N LEU A 526 8.86 -3.12 8.69
CA LEU A 526 8.26 -1.85 9.16
C LEU A 526 8.75 -1.39 10.54
N ASP A 527 9.28 -2.29 11.33
CA ASP A 527 9.87 -2.04 12.65
C ASP A 527 11.41 -2.05 12.67
N ALA A 528 12.05 -2.04 11.49
CA ALA A 528 13.50 -2.16 11.37
C ALA A 528 14.24 -1.02 12.07
N LEU A 529 13.86 0.23 11.79
CA LEU A 529 14.51 1.40 12.40
C LEU A 529 14.28 1.46 13.90
N GLU A 530 13.09 1.13 14.38
CA GLU A 530 12.78 1.11 15.82
C GLU A 530 13.62 0.08 16.56
N LYS A 531 13.76 -1.13 16.03
CA LYS A 531 14.57 -2.20 16.63
C LYS A 531 16.06 -1.86 16.63
N LEU A 532 16.58 -1.36 15.50
CA LEU A 532 17.98 -0.96 15.41
C LEU A 532 18.29 0.21 16.35
N TYR A 533 17.43 1.23 16.37
CA TYR A 533 17.59 2.41 17.23
C TYR A 533 17.52 2.05 18.72
N THR A 534 16.47 1.31 19.12
CA THR A 534 16.29 0.92 20.53
C THR A 534 17.46 0.08 21.04
N LYS A 535 17.97 -0.85 20.19
CA LYS A 535 19.13 -1.66 20.55
C LYS A 535 20.40 -0.83 20.62
N ALA A 536 20.62 0.07 19.64
CA ALA A 536 21.77 0.95 19.64
C ALA A 536 21.79 1.90 20.85
N GLU A 537 20.65 2.45 21.25
CA GLU A 537 20.54 3.30 22.44
C GLU A 537 20.77 2.53 23.73
N ALA A 538 20.13 1.37 23.89
CA ALA A 538 20.27 0.54 25.10
C ALA A 538 21.73 0.11 25.35
N ASP A 539 22.49 -0.14 24.30
CA ASP A 539 23.88 -0.55 24.40
C ASP A 539 24.88 0.61 24.22
N GLU A 540 24.39 1.86 24.07
CA GLU A 540 25.19 3.03 23.71
C GLU A 540 26.14 2.78 22.53
N ALA A 541 25.64 2.05 21.53
CA ALA A 541 26.46 1.52 20.44
C ALA A 541 26.85 2.58 19.41
N ASP A 542 28.08 2.45 18.87
CA ASP A 542 28.56 3.22 17.73
C ASP A 542 28.07 2.61 16.42
N LEU A 543 27.84 1.29 16.42
CA LEU A 543 27.43 0.51 15.27
C LEU A 543 26.46 -0.59 15.70
N CYS A 544 25.29 -0.66 15.03
CA CYS A 544 24.31 -1.73 15.22
C CYS A 544 24.14 -2.50 13.90
N VAL A 545 24.25 -3.83 13.94
CA VAL A 545 24.21 -4.71 12.75
C VAL A 545 22.98 -5.61 12.83
N CYS A 546 22.28 -5.81 11.69
CA CYS A 546 21.20 -6.82 11.61
C CYS A 546 21.47 -7.88 10.54
N ASP A 547 20.71 -8.98 10.60
CA ASP A 547 20.70 -10.02 9.56
C ASP A 547 19.70 -9.65 8.43
N ILE A 548 19.72 -10.40 7.32
CA ILE A 548 18.94 -10.14 6.12
C ILE A 548 18.32 -11.40 5.53
N ARG A 549 17.34 -11.19 4.62
CA ARG A 549 16.90 -12.20 3.66
C ARG A 549 17.25 -11.75 2.24
N LYS A 550 17.56 -12.68 1.35
CA LYS A 550 17.55 -12.40 -0.09
C LYS A 550 16.19 -12.71 -0.65
N TRP A 551 15.68 -11.78 -1.44
CA TRP A 551 14.36 -11.89 -2.03
C TRP A 551 14.42 -11.82 -3.55
N ASP A 552 13.84 -12.82 -4.20
CA ASP A 552 13.62 -12.85 -5.65
C ASP A 552 12.20 -12.40 -5.94
N ASP A 553 12.03 -11.18 -6.43
CA ASP A 553 10.73 -10.57 -6.69
C ASP A 553 10.00 -11.17 -7.90
N THR A 554 10.72 -11.83 -8.81
CA THR A 554 10.11 -12.49 -9.97
C THR A 554 9.41 -13.79 -9.59
N THR A 555 9.92 -14.48 -8.55
CA THR A 555 9.39 -15.76 -8.08
C THR A 555 8.77 -15.67 -6.68
N ASP A 556 8.81 -14.52 -6.03
CA ASP A 556 8.45 -14.26 -4.62
C ASP A 556 9.10 -15.27 -3.65
N ARG A 557 10.34 -15.63 -3.91
CA ARG A 557 11.09 -16.61 -3.12
C ARG A 557 12.14 -15.94 -2.27
N TYR A 558 12.28 -16.44 -1.05
CA TYR A 558 13.29 -15.99 -0.10
C TYR A 558 14.41 -17.03 0.04
N VAL A 559 15.65 -16.53 0.06
CA VAL A 559 16.84 -17.30 0.37
C VAL A 559 17.45 -16.75 1.66
N LEU A 560 17.85 -17.62 2.57
CA LEU A 560 18.47 -17.25 3.85
C LEU A 560 20.00 -17.35 3.72
N PRO A 561 20.72 -16.27 3.45
CA PRO A 561 22.16 -16.30 3.41
C PRO A 561 22.74 -16.45 4.83
N SER A 562 23.87 -17.10 4.96
CA SER A 562 24.54 -17.33 6.26
C SER A 562 25.75 -16.45 6.52
N ASN A 563 26.03 -15.51 5.62
CA ASN A 563 27.27 -14.73 5.67
C ASN A 563 27.09 -13.24 6.02
N TYR A 564 25.84 -12.76 6.16
CA TYR A 564 25.60 -11.36 6.50
C TYR A 564 25.74 -11.08 7.99
N LEU A 565 25.42 -12.07 8.82
CA LEU A 565 25.70 -12.07 10.25
C LEU A 565 26.19 -13.47 10.66
N ARG A 566 27.49 -13.58 10.94
CA ARG A 566 28.18 -14.84 11.25
C ARG A 566 28.36 -14.98 12.75
N LYS A 567 27.37 -15.58 13.41
CA LYS A 567 27.32 -15.73 14.88
C LYS A 567 28.50 -16.50 15.43
N GLU A 568 29.06 -17.43 14.65
CA GLU A 568 30.23 -18.21 15.01
C GLU A 568 31.50 -17.39 15.21
N PHE A 569 31.52 -16.14 14.74
CA PHE A 569 32.64 -15.20 14.88
C PHE A 569 32.36 -14.10 15.91
N MET A 570 31.23 -14.12 16.54
CA MET A 570 30.82 -13.12 17.53
C MET A 570 31.16 -13.59 18.94
N PRO A 571 31.46 -12.68 19.89
CA PRO A 571 31.60 -13.03 21.29
C PRO A 571 30.20 -13.21 21.94
N GLU A 572 30.14 -13.88 23.08
CA GLU A 572 28.92 -13.95 23.89
C GLU A 572 28.56 -12.57 24.47
N LYS A 573 29.55 -11.75 24.75
CA LYS A 573 29.36 -10.39 25.28
C LYS A 573 28.95 -9.44 24.16
N VAL A 574 27.85 -8.71 24.38
CA VAL A 574 27.37 -7.62 23.54
C VAL A 574 27.11 -6.41 24.45
N PRO A 575 27.51 -5.19 24.12
CA PRO A 575 28.27 -4.78 22.95
C PRO A 575 29.76 -5.19 23.03
N PHE A 576 30.40 -5.26 21.86
CA PHE A 576 31.79 -5.67 21.69
C PHE A 576 32.55 -4.71 20.75
N SER A 577 33.85 -4.90 20.63
CA SER A 577 34.74 -4.13 19.77
C SER A 577 35.81 -5.03 19.10
N LYS A 578 36.72 -4.40 18.37
CA LYS A 578 37.91 -5.10 17.84
C LYS A 578 38.81 -5.68 18.95
N GLU A 579 38.72 -5.16 20.16
CA GLU A 579 39.50 -5.66 21.30
C GLU A 579 38.98 -7.04 21.76
N ASP A 580 37.67 -7.26 21.64
CA ASP A 580 37.02 -8.51 22.03
C ASP A 580 37.15 -9.60 20.95
N ILE A 581 37.15 -9.22 19.65
CA ILE A 581 37.24 -10.15 18.52
C ILE A 581 38.25 -9.69 17.44
N PRO A 582 39.50 -9.38 17.78
CA PRO A 582 40.44 -8.80 16.81
C PRO A 582 40.62 -9.68 15.57
N GLN A 583 40.65 -11.00 15.71
CA GLN A 583 40.77 -11.96 14.62
C GLN A 583 39.54 -12.04 13.72
N TYR A 584 38.35 -11.55 14.15
CA TYR A 584 37.10 -11.70 13.39
C TYR A 584 36.40 -10.38 13.06
N ILE A 585 36.96 -9.22 13.48
CA ILE A 585 36.32 -7.90 13.35
C ILE A 585 35.84 -7.57 11.93
N PHE A 586 36.50 -8.04 10.88
CA PHE A 586 36.09 -7.86 9.49
C PHE A 586 35.32 -9.06 8.94
N ASN A 587 35.15 -10.15 9.71
CA ASN A 587 34.61 -11.42 9.20
C ASN A 587 33.26 -11.80 9.80
N PHE A 588 32.82 -11.22 10.92
CA PHE A 588 31.53 -11.52 11.54
C PHE A 588 30.32 -10.95 10.74
N THR A 589 30.60 -9.95 9.86
CA THR A 589 29.59 -9.37 8.97
C THR A 589 30.18 -9.10 7.57
N THR A 590 29.36 -8.61 6.64
CA THR A 590 29.77 -8.22 5.28
C THR A 590 30.23 -6.76 5.21
N ASN A 591 30.87 -6.37 4.09
CA ASN A 591 31.33 -5.00 3.87
C ASN A 591 30.24 -4.08 3.29
N ILE A 592 29.00 -4.48 3.29
CA ILE A 592 27.88 -3.66 2.82
C ILE A 592 27.42 -2.69 3.91
N PRO A 593 26.95 -1.48 3.57
CA PRO A 593 26.54 -0.50 4.57
C PRO A 593 25.10 -0.66 5.04
N TRP A 594 24.20 -1.20 4.21
CA TRP A 594 22.75 -1.08 4.40
C TRP A 594 22.15 -2.00 5.49
N ASN A 595 22.85 -3.02 5.96
CA ASN A 595 22.41 -3.80 7.14
C ASN A 595 23.02 -3.27 8.46
N LYS A 596 23.45 -2.02 8.46
CA LYS A 596 24.11 -1.39 9.61
C LYS A 596 23.53 -0.02 9.89
N MET A 597 23.35 0.28 11.17
CA MET A 597 23.03 1.62 11.68
C MET A 597 24.28 2.17 12.36
N TYR A 598 24.69 3.36 11.98
CA TYR A 598 25.91 4.02 12.42
C TYR A 598 25.56 5.20 13.33
N ARG A 599 26.22 5.34 14.48
CA ARG A 599 26.18 6.59 15.23
C ARG A 599 26.81 7.70 14.38
N ARG A 600 26.15 8.83 14.25
CA ARG A 600 26.63 9.92 13.37
C ARG A 600 28.04 10.40 13.76
N SER A 601 28.33 10.49 15.07
CA SER A 601 29.67 10.88 15.56
C SER A 601 30.78 9.88 15.17
N LEU A 602 30.50 8.57 15.05
CA LEU A 602 31.49 7.63 14.52
C LEU A 602 31.98 8.03 13.12
N ILE A 603 31.08 8.55 12.29
CA ILE A 603 31.40 8.96 10.91
C ILE A 603 32.09 10.34 10.91
N THR A 604 31.51 11.32 11.63
CA THR A 604 32.03 12.70 11.65
C THR A 604 33.39 12.82 12.31
N ASP A 605 33.57 12.21 13.48
CA ASP A 605 34.79 12.36 14.28
C ASP A 605 36.02 11.66 13.65
N ASN A 606 35.73 10.71 12.72
CA ASN A 606 36.79 9.96 12.04
C ASN A 606 36.90 10.27 10.55
N ASP A 607 36.14 11.24 10.04
CA ASP A 607 36.08 11.65 8.62
C ASP A 607 35.85 10.47 7.67
N LEU A 608 34.91 9.57 8.01
CA LEU A 608 34.62 8.40 7.19
C LEU A 608 33.85 8.78 5.93
N LYS A 609 34.33 8.34 4.77
CA LYS A 609 33.75 8.63 3.47
C LYS A 609 33.63 7.38 2.60
N PHE A 610 32.57 7.27 1.83
CA PHE A 610 32.47 6.31 0.74
C PHE A 610 33.36 6.74 -0.42
N GLU A 611 33.92 5.79 -1.14
CA GLU A 611 34.73 6.09 -2.31
C GLU A 611 33.88 6.45 -3.54
N HIS A 612 34.42 7.35 -4.38
CA HIS A 612 33.79 7.74 -5.65
C HIS A 612 34.17 6.73 -6.74
N ARG A 613 33.64 5.52 -6.66
CA ARG A 613 33.85 4.46 -7.67
C ARG A 613 32.57 3.73 -7.96
N GLN A 614 32.49 3.16 -9.15
CA GLN A 614 31.27 2.48 -9.60
C GLN A 614 30.93 1.26 -8.73
N ARG A 615 31.94 0.52 -8.27
CA ARG A 615 31.76 -0.72 -7.50
C ARG A 615 32.68 -0.73 -6.28
N ALA A 616 32.32 -1.57 -5.32
CA ALA A 616 33.07 -1.75 -4.07
C ALA A 616 33.35 -0.42 -3.35
N ASN A 617 32.50 0.61 -3.58
CA ASN A 617 32.64 1.95 -2.99
C ASN A 617 32.38 1.96 -1.47
N ASP A 618 31.85 0.87 -0.92
CA ASP A 618 31.49 0.65 0.48
C ASP A 618 32.62 0.00 1.32
N VAL A 619 33.59 -0.66 0.69
CA VAL A 619 34.60 -1.45 1.40
C VAL A 619 35.42 -0.60 2.37
N VAL A 620 35.97 0.51 1.90
CA VAL A 620 36.80 1.40 2.71
C VAL A 620 36.02 1.98 3.89
N PHE A 621 34.79 2.45 3.65
CA PHE A 621 33.96 3.02 4.67
C PHE A 621 33.61 2.00 5.76
N VAL A 622 33.08 0.83 5.36
CA VAL A 622 32.62 -0.18 6.32
C VAL A 622 33.78 -0.79 7.11
N MET A 623 34.93 -1.05 6.48
CA MET A 623 36.09 -1.59 7.20
C MET A 623 36.63 -0.61 8.23
N GLN A 624 36.70 0.69 7.90
CA GLN A 624 37.06 1.70 8.88
C GLN A 624 36.06 1.79 10.02
N ALA A 625 34.77 1.81 9.70
CA ALA A 625 33.71 1.88 10.71
C ALA A 625 33.78 0.69 11.69
N LEU A 626 33.97 -0.53 11.19
CA LEU A 626 34.14 -1.73 12.02
C LEU A 626 35.40 -1.67 12.91
N TYR A 627 36.50 -1.17 12.38
CA TYR A 627 37.76 -1.03 13.15
C TYR A 627 37.67 0.05 14.23
N LEU A 628 37.01 1.17 13.96
CA LEU A 628 36.96 2.34 14.82
C LEU A 628 35.85 2.31 15.87
N ALA A 629 34.77 1.56 15.62
CA ALA A 629 33.68 1.41 16.56
C ALA A 629 34.17 0.77 17.88
N LYS A 630 33.92 1.46 18.99
CA LYS A 630 34.24 1.00 20.35
C LYS A 630 33.16 0.11 20.94
N ARG A 631 31.92 0.26 20.44
CA ARG A 631 30.74 -0.47 20.91
C ARG A 631 29.90 -0.91 19.72
N ILE A 632 30.03 -2.18 19.37
CA ILE A 632 29.27 -2.81 18.28
C ILE A 632 28.18 -3.68 18.92
N THR A 633 26.94 -3.52 18.48
CA THR A 633 25.82 -4.35 18.91
C THR A 633 25.11 -4.99 17.72
N VAL A 634 24.23 -5.96 18.01
CA VAL A 634 23.56 -6.74 16.99
C VAL A 634 22.08 -6.93 17.31
N VAL A 635 21.23 -6.76 16.31
CA VAL A 635 19.85 -7.24 16.29
C VAL A 635 19.80 -8.55 15.52
N ASP A 636 19.57 -9.64 16.25
CA ASP A 636 19.55 -11.00 15.68
C ASP A 636 18.23 -11.31 14.96
N GLU A 637 17.82 -10.38 14.09
CA GLU A 637 16.62 -10.48 13.27
C GLU A 637 16.93 -10.09 11.82
N ARG A 638 16.16 -10.64 10.89
CA ARG A 638 16.27 -10.34 9.46
C ARG A 638 15.36 -9.18 9.12
N LEU A 639 15.91 -7.97 9.16
CA LEU A 639 15.14 -6.73 9.03
C LEU A 639 15.13 -6.17 7.60
N ILE A 640 15.94 -6.75 6.69
CA ILE A 640 16.09 -6.25 5.33
C ILE A 640 15.90 -7.39 4.35
N ASP A 641 15.10 -7.16 3.32
CA ASP A 641 14.89 -8.05 2.19
C ASP A 641 15.68 -7.51 1.00
N TYR A 642 16.90 -8.03 0.84
CA TYR A 642 17.77 -7.69 -0.27
C TYR A 642 17.25 -8.28 -1.58
N ARG A 643 16.92 -7.44 -2.55
CA ARG A 643 16.45 -7.85 -3.86
C ARG A 643 17.61 -8.38 -4.70
N TYR A 644 17.54 -9.64 -5.11
CA TYR A 644 18.54 -10.25 -5.98
C TYR A 644 17.89 -10.77 -7.27
N ASN A 645 18.70 -11.13 -8.31
CA ASN A 645 18.28 -11.47 -9.68
C ASN A 645 17.68 -10.31 -10.48
N ASN A 646 17.95 -9.07 -10.09
CA ASN A 646 17.56 -7.90 -10.86
C ASN A 646 18.51 -7.71 -12.06
N ALA A 647 17.94 -7.51 -13.28
CA ALA A 647 18.74 -7.31 -14.49
C ALA A 647 19.65 -6.06 -14.43
N ASN A 648 19.34 -5.11 -13.56
CA ASN A 648 20.10 -3.87 -13.34
C ASN A 648 21.13 -3.97 -12.20
N ASN A 649 21.26 -5.13 -11.56
CA ASN A 649 22.22 -5.30 -10.47
C ASN A 649 23.67 -5.09 -10.94
N LEU A 650 24.42 -4.25 -10.24
CA LEU A 650 25.84 -3.97 -10.51
C LEU A 650 26.69 -5.25 -10.57
N THR A 651 26.25 -6.34 -9.94
CA THR A 651 26.91 -7.65 -10.01
C THR A 651 26.83 -8.33 -11.38
N ALA A 652 25.91 -7.92 -12.27
CA ALA A 652 25.75 -8.51 -13.60
C ALA A 652 26.80 -8.04 -14.64
N GLY A 653 27.60 -7.03 -14.36
CA GLY A 653 28.58 -6.45 -15.32
C GLY A 653 30.04 -6.50 -14.85
N LEU A 654 30.48 -7.52 -14.10
CA LEU A 654 31.79 -7.65 -13.46
C LEU A 654 32.98 -7.57 -14.44
N SER A 655 32.81 -7.89 -15.72
CA SER A 655 33.86 -7.81 -16.73
C SER A 655 34.23 -6.39 -17.18
N LYS A 656 33.42 -5.37 -16.82
CA LYS A 656 33.64 -3.98 -17.23
C LYS A 656 34.51 -3.17 -16.25
N ASP A 657 34.65 -3.64 -15.01
CA ASP A 657 35.48 -2.99 -13.97
C ASP A 657 36.25 -4.06 -13.18
N LEU A 658 37.29 -4.59 -13.82
CA LEU A 658 37.99 -5.80 -13.42
C LEU A 658 38.72 -5.67 -12.08
N TYR A 659 39.31 -4.49 -11.81
CA TYR A 659 40.16 -4.26 -10.65
C TYR A 659 39.44 -3.61 -9.46
N SER A 660 38.22 -3.22 -9.58
CA SER A 660 37.48 -2.42 -8.57
C SER A 660 37.50 -3.04 -7.17
N THR A 661 37.32 -4.37 -7.08
CA THR A 661 37.40 -5.08 -5.78
C THR A 661 38.80 -5.04 -5.21
N TYR A 662 39.80 -5.30 -6.02
CA TYR A 662 41.22 -5.25 -5.60
C TYR A 662 41.62 -3.85 -5.13
N ASP A 663 41.32 -2.83 -5.93
CA ASP A 663 41.64 -1.42 -5.62
C ASP A 663 40.98 -0.94 -4.34
N ALA A 664 39.71 -1.36 -4.08
CA ALA A 664 39.02 -1.02 -2.85
C ALA A 664 39.67 -1.66 -1.61
N PHE A 665 40.12 -2.91 -1.71
CA PHE A 665 40.83 -3.57 -0.63
C PHE A 665 42.26 -3.03 -0.45
N LEU A 666 42.95 -2.65 -1.51
CA LEU A 666 44.26 -1.99 -1.43
C LEU A 666 44.12 -0.62 -0.76
N ALA A 667 43.11 0.17 -1.10
CA ALA A 667 42.82 1.44 -0.42
C ALA A 667 42.51 1.24 1.06
N ALA A 668 41.63 0.25 1.39
CA ALA A 668 41.33 -0.10 2.78
C ALA A 668 42.60 -0.57 3.54
N HIS A 669 43.44 -1.38 2.91
CA HIS A 669 44.72 -1.81 3.48
C HIS A 669 45.60 -0.61 3.87
N ASN A 670 45.79 0.32 2.92
CA ASN A 670 46.67 1.48 3.16
C ASN A 670 46.16 2.35 4.31
N ILE A 671 44.87 2.68 4.29
CA ILE A 671 44.25 3.51 5.32
C ILE A 671 44.28 2.82 6.70
N LEU A 672 43.94 1.54 6.79
CA LEU A 672 44.01 0.79 8.05
C LEU A 672 45.43 0.66 8.58
N LYS A 673 46.41 0.48 7.69
CA LYS A 673 47.83 0.45 8.03
C LYS A 673 48.32 1.80 8.59
N GLU A 674 47.97 2.91 7.93
CA GLU A 674 48.25 4.27 8.42
C GLU A 674 47.66 4.55 9.78
N ARG A 675 46.46 3.96 10.10
CA ARG A 675 45.82 4.04 11.40
C ARG A 675 46.37 3.07 12.45
N GLY A 676 47.47 2.34 12.14
CA GLY A 676 48.12 1.39 13.06
C GLY A 676 47.33 0.08 13.25
N ALA A 677 46.31 -0.20 12.43
CA ALA A 677 45.45 -1.37 12.61
C ALA A 677 46.21 -2.71 12.58
N PHE A 678 47.30 -2.77 11.82
CA PHE A 678 48.08 -4.00 11.60
C PHE A 678 49.23 -4.19 12.59
N GLU A 679 49.39 -3.29 13.55
CA GLU A 679 50.23 -3.54 14.73
C GLU A 679 49.65 -4.68 15.58
N ASN A 680 48.34 -4.90 15.51
CA ASN A 680 47.70 -6.09 16.05
C ASN A 680 47.61 -7.20 14.99
N GLU A 681 48.45 -8.24 15.10
CA GLU A 681 48.51 -9.35 14.17
C GLU A 681 47.16 -10.08 13.95
N LYS A 682 46.28 -10.12 14.95
CA LYS A 682 44.96 -10.74 14.83
C LYS A 682 44.00 -9.88 14.00
N VAL A 683 44.10 -8.55 14.09
CA VAL A 683 43.36 -7.63 13.21
C VAL A 683 43.83 -7.76 11.78
N LYS A 684 45.18 -7.85 11.58
CA LYS A 684 45.78 -8.15 10.26
C LYS A 684 45.25 -9.47 9.71
N GLN A 685 45.26 -10.53 10.53
CA GLN A 685 44.73 -11.83 10.15
C GLN A 685 43.25 -11.74 9.72
N SER A 686 42.41 -10.96 10.48
CA SER A 686 41.02 -10.72 10.10
C SER A 686 40.88 -10.05 8.73
N PHE A 687 41.71 -9.03 8.46
CA PHE A 687 41.73 -8.31 7.19
C PHE A 687 42.13 -9.24 6.05
N ASP A 688 43.25 -9.99 6.19
CA ASP A 688 43.76 -10.88 5.17
C ASP A 688 42.77 -11.98 4.79
N ASN A 689 42.10 -12.55 5.78
CA ASN A 689 41.06 -13.56 5.56
C ASN A 689 39.88 -13.02 4.77
N LYS A 690 39.43 -11.80 5.10
CA LYS A 690 38.37 -11.15 4.36
C LYS A 690 38.76 -10.84 2.93
N THR A 691 39.92 -10.25 2.77
CA THR A 691 40.49 -9.83 1.49
C THR A 691 40.75 -11.03 0.57
N LEU A 692 41.47 -12.05 1.05
CA LEU A 692 41.78 -13.24 0.26
C LEU A 692 40.51 -13.92 -0.24
N ASN A 693 39.49 -14.04 0.66
CA ASN A 693 38.23 -14.67 0.28
C ASN A 693 37.54 -13.93 -0.87
N LEU A 694 37.49 -12.60 -0.86
CA LEU A 694 36.80 -11.82 -1.90
C LEU A 694 37.61 -11.71 -3.18
N LEU A 695 38.94 -11.58 -3.09
CA LEU A 695 39.82 -11.53 -4.28
C LEU A 695 39.82 -12.87 -5.05
N VAL A 696 39.92 -14.00 -4.34
CA VAL A 696 39.87 -15.32 -4.98
C VAL A 696 38.48 -15.57 -5.60
N GLN A 697 37.38 -15.18 -4.92
CA GLN A 697 36.06 -15.30 -5.49
C GLN A 697 35.84 -14.39 -6.70
N SER A 698 36.44 -13.22 -6.76
CA SER A 698 36.32 -12.27 -7.89
C SER A 698 36.78 -12.85 -9.21
N ILE A 699 37.70 -13.82 -9.20
CA ILE A 699 38.15 -14.53 -10.41
C ILE A 699 36.99 -15.42 -10.96
N ASP A 700 36.34 -16.18 -10.10
CA ASP A 700 35.20 -17.06 -10.48
C ASP A 700 33.97 -16.31 -10.93
N LEU A 701 33.87 -15.03 -10.58
CA LEU A 701 32.75 -14.17 -10.97
C LEU A 701 32.93 -13.53 -12.35
N GLN A 702 34.11 -13.67 -12.98
CA GLN A 702 34.34 -13.14 -14.33
C GLN A 702 33.51 -13.91 -15.37
N THR A 703 32.94 -13.18 -16.34
CA THR A 703 32.03 -13.72 -17.34
C THR A 703 32.74 -14.29 -18.57
N ASN A 704 34.04 -14.02 -18.70
CA ASN A 704 34.89 -14.53 -19.80
C ASN A 704 36.29 -14.90 -19.30
N GLU A 705 36.96 -15.80 -20.04
CA GLU A 705 38.28 -16.32 -19.69
C GLU A 705 39.40 -15.24 -19.73
N ALA A 706 39.30 -14.30 -20.64
CA ALA A 706 40.33 -13.26 -20.78
C ALA A 706 40.38 -12.36 -19.52
N SER A 707 39.23 -11.88 -19.04
CA SER A 707 39.13 -11.08 -17.82
C SER A 707 39.56 -11.89 -16.58
N ALA A 708 39.15 -13.17 -16.51
CA ALA A 708 39.54 -14.04 -15.40
C ALA A 708 41.06 -14.23 -15.37
N ARG A 709 41.67 -14.42 -16.52
CA ARG A 709 43.15 -14.60 -16.68
C ARG A 709 43.91 -13.32 -16.33
N GLU A 710 43.44 -12.17 -16.83
CA GLU A 710 44.07 -10.89 -16.57
C GLU A 710 44.07 -10.57 -15.05
N LEU A 711 42.93 -10.77 -14.37
CA LEU A 711 42.82 -10.59 -12.92
C LEU A 711 43.72 -11.58 -12.15
N PHE A 712 43.70 -12.85 -12.58
CA PHE A 712 44.53 -13.90 -12.01
C PHE A 712 46.02 -13.55 -12.09
N ASP A 713 46.51 -13.16 -13.27
CA ASP A 713 47.92 -12.81 -13.50
C ASP A 713 48.33 -11.57 -12.71
N MET A 714 47.47 -10.53 -12.65
CA MET A 714 47.73 -9.32 -11.87
C MET A 714 47.84 -9.63 -10.37
N LEU A 715 46.93 -10.45 -9.83
CA LEU A 715 46.95 -10.82 -8.41
C LEU A 715 48.24 -11.59 -8.04
N LEU A 716 48.69 -12.48 -8.90
CA LEU A 716 49.92 -13.25 -8.69
C LEU A 716 51.21 -12.42 -8.84
N GLN A 717 51.30 -11.58 -9.87
CA GLN A 717 52.51 -10.80 -10.16
C GLN A 717 52.81 -9.77 -9.09
N GLU A 718 51.78 -9.04 -8.63
CA GLU A 718 51.98 -7.95 -7.70
C GLU A 718 50.84 -7.77 -6.66
N GLY A 719 49.61 -8.19 -6.97
CA GLY A 719 48.44 -7.86 -6.19
C GLY A 719 48.50 -8.36 -4.76
N PHE A 720 48.78 -9.63 -4.54
CA PHE A 720 48.91 -10.20 -3.20
C PHE A 720 50.03 -9.59 -2.39
N ARG A 721 51.19 -9.37 -3.04
CA ARG A 721 52.36 -8.73 -2.40
C ARG A 721 52.07 -7.29 -1.96
N LYS A 722 51.40 -6.47 -2.81
CA LYS A 722 51.07 -5.07 -2.49
C LYS A 722 50.10 -4.95 -1.33
N ILE A 723 49.13 -5.89 -1.23
CA ILE A 723 48.13 -5.87 -0.16
C ILE A 723 48.61 -6.68 1.09
N GLY A 724 49.81 -7.28 1.03
CA GLY A 724 50.43 -7.97 2.15
C GLY A 724 49.78 -9.32 2.50
N ILE A 725 49.28 -10.03 1.48
CA ILE A 725 48.79 -11.41 1.62
C ILE A 725 49.95 -12.37 1.34
N GLU A 726 50.23 -13.23 2.29
CA GLU A 726 51.35 -14.19 2.25
C GLU A 726 50.85 -15.62 2.47
N ASP A 727 51.69 -16.61 2.07
CA ASP A 727 51.35 -18.03 2.17
C ASP A 727 51.69 -18.57 3.57
N TYR A 728 50.73 -18.43 4.52
CA TYR A 728 50.86 -18.96 5.87
C TYR A 728 49.95 -20.16 6.09
N GLU A 729 50.48 -21.31 6.40
CA GLU A 729 49.71 -22.50 6.76
C GLU A 729 48.95 -22.27 8.08
N ASN A 730 47.66 -22.70 8.14
CA ASN A 730 46.74 -22.56 9.28
C ASN A 730 46.42 -21.10 9.71
N TYR A 731 46.70 -20.11 8.89
CA TYR A 731 46.39 -18.69 9.13
C TYR A 731 45.00 -18.31 8.63
N TYR A 732 44.52 -18.97 7.57
CA TYR A 732 43.30 -18.66 6.88
C TYR A 732 42.12 -19.49 7.40
N TYR A 733 40.99 -18.84 7.70
CA TYR A 733 39.80 -19.48 8.28
C TYR A 733 39.12 -20.48 7.34
N SER A 734 39.13 -20.20 6.04
CA SER A 734 38.59 -21.08 5.03
C SER A 734 39.69 -21.92 4.39
N ARG A 735 39.80 -23.18 4.80
CA ARG A 735 40.73 -24.13 4.20
C ARG A 735 40.61 -24.23 2.66
N LYS A 736 39.36 -24.11 2.17
CA LYS A 736 39.04 -24.19 0.75
C LYS A 736 39.53 -22.93 -0.03
N VAL A 737 39.30 -21.72 0.53
CA VAL A 737 39.85 -20.49 -0.07
C VAL A 737 41.37 -20.51 -0.07
N TYR A 738 41.98 -21.01 0.98
CA TYR A 738 43.40 -21.20 1.08
C TYR A 738 43.92 -22.22 0.05
N GLN A 739 43.22 -23.34 -0.15
CA GLN A 739 43.54 -24.30 -1.21
C GLN A 739 43.50 -23.67 -2.61
N ALA A 740 42.43 -22.88 -2.90
CA ALA A 740 42.40 -22.14 -4.17
C ALA A 740 43.57 -21.16 -4.34
N TYR A 741 43.89 -20.42 -3.28
CA TYR A 741 45.07 -19.53 -3.25
C TYR A 741 46.40 -20.30 -3.49
N ARG A 742 46.62 -21.43 -2.82
CA ARG A 742 47.76 -22.31 -3.05
C ARG A 742 47.84 -22.83 -4.49
N THR A 743 46.69 -23.20 -5.05
CA THR A 743 46.58 -23.62 -6.46
C THR A 743 46.94 -22.48 -7.40
N MET A 744 46.55 -21.23 -7.08
CA MET A 744 46.99 -20.05 -7.83
C MET A 744 48.52 -19.90 -7.83
N LEU A 745 49.13 -20.02 -6.65
CA LEU A 745 50.60 -19.86 -6.53
C LEU A 745 51.43 -20.92 -7.28
N THR A 746 50.89 -22.10 -7.47
CA THR A 746 51.64 -23.27 -8.04
C THR A 746 51.00 -23.83 -9.31
N GLY A 747 49.81 -23.40 -9.69
CA GLY A 747 49.04 -23.99 -10.76
C GLY A 747 48.61 -23.01 -11.85
N SER A 748 47.59 -23.38 -12.56
CA SER A 748 46.99 -22.61 -13.62
C SER A 748 45.63 -22.00 -13.19
N LEU A 749 45.19 -21.03 -13.97
CA LEU A 749 43.81 -20.49 -13.82
C LEU A 749 42.73 -21.60 -13.85
N VAL A 750 42.94 -22.59 -14.77
CA VAL A 750 41.99 -23.69 -14.93
C VAL A 750 41.87 -24.53 -13.64
N ASP A 751 43.00 -24.90 -13.04
CA ASP A 751 43.03 -25.68 -11.79
C ASP A 751 42.37 -24.89 -10.64
N THR A 752 42.62 -23.59 -10.57
CA THR A 752 42.04 -22.69 -9.59
C THR A 752 40.47 -22.65 -9.72
N LEU A 753 40.01 -22.50 -10.96
CA LEU A 753 38.56 -22.49 -11.24
C LEU A 753 37.90 -23.85 -10.95
N ILE A 754 38.62 -24.96 -11.16
CA ILE A 754 38.13 -26.29 -10.79
C ILE A 754 37.93 -26.38 -9.27
N VAL A 755 38.94 -25.98 -8.48
CA VAL A 755 38.84 -25.96 -6.99
C VAL A 755 37.66 -25.08 -6.52
N LEU A 756 37.46 -23.94 -7.14
CA LEU A 756 36.35 -23.03 -6.79
C LEU A 756 34.96 -23.60 -7.16
N LYS A 757 34.85 -24.29 -8.31
CA LYS A 757 33.61 -24.93 -8.76
C LYS A 757 33.25 -26.16 -7.93
N GLU A 758 34.24 -26.99 -7.55
CA GLU A 758 34.02 -28.09 -6.61
C GLU A 758 33.50 -27.59 -5.27
N GLN A 759 33.94 -26.43 -4.83
CA GLN A 759 33.42 -25.77 -3.63
C GLN A 759 31.93 -25.42 -3.76
N LYS A 760 31.50 -24.88 -4.92
CA LYS A 760 30.08 -24.54 -5.16
C LYS A 760 29.20 -25.77 -5.15
N ASN A 761 29.62 -26.86 -5.77
CA ASN A 761 28.85 -28.10 -5.83
C ASN A 761 28.68 -28.75 -4.44
N THR A 762 29.73 -28.78 -3.63
CA THR A 762 29.65 -29.28 -2.25
C THR A 762 28.73 -28.44 -1.38
N ASN A 763 28.75 -27.13 -1.52
CA ASN A 763 27.85 -26.25 -0.80
C ASN A 763 26.39 -26.40 -1.24
N LEU A 764 26.15 -26.64 -2.55
CA LEU A 764 24.81 -26.92 -3.08
C LEU A 764 24.24 -28.21 -2.50
N GLU A 765 25.05 -29.23 -2.36
CA GLU A 765 24.64 -30.53 -1.82
C GLU A 765 24.34 -30.48 -0.32
N VAL A 766 25.18 -29.78 0.45
CA VAL A 766 24.92 -29.49 1.88
C VAL A 766 23.64 -28.65 2.04
N HIS A 767 23.42 -27.68 1.16
CA HIS A 767 22.20 -26.86 1.17
C HIS A 767 20.94 -27.69 0.83
N ARG A 768 21.03 -28.58 -0.17
CA ARG A 768 19.97 -29.53 -0.51
C ARG A 768 19.62 -30.46 0.66
N GLN A 769 20.61 -30.98 1.37
CA GLN A 769 20.41 -31.81 2.56
C GLN A 769 19.74 -31.01 3.70
N LYS A 770 20.19 -29.77 3.97
CA LYS A 770 19.57 -28.89 4.97
C LYS A 770 18.11 -28.55 4.61
N LEU A 771 17.83 -28.27 3.34
CA LEU A 771 16.47 -28.01 2.85
C LEU A 771 15.58 -29.26 2.98
N CYS A 772 16.11 -30.44 2.69
CA CYS A 772 15.41 -31.70 2.85
C CYS A 772 15.03 -31.96 4.33
N MET A 773 15.94 -31.68 5.25
CA MET A 773 15.69 -31.81 6.69
C MET A 773 14.68 -30.77 7.20
N GLN A 774 14.70 -29.55 6.66
CA GLN A 774 13.69 -28.55 6.99
C GLN A 774 12.30 -28.93 6.45
N ARG A 775 12.21 -29.43 5.22
CA ARG A 775 10.95 -29.93 4.65
C ARG A 775 10.35 -31.05 5.50
N LEU A 776 11.18 -32.00 5.97
CA LEU A 776 10.76 -33.06 6.87
C LEU A 776 10.26 -32.52 8.23
N LYS A 777 10.90 -31.47 8.78
CA LYS A 777 10.41 -30.80 10.00
C LYS A 777 9.06 -30.12 9.79
N VAL A 778 8.89 -29.42 8.68
CA VAL A 778 7.62 -28.74 8.34
C VAL A 778 6.52 -29.79 8.13
N GLN A 779 6.77 -30.87 7.39
CA GLN A 779 5.80 -31.95 7.24
C GLN A 779 5.38 -32.57 8.57
N ARG A 780 6.32 -32.81 9.51
CA ARG A 780 6.00 -33.30 10.86
C ARG A 780 5.15 -32.31 11.67
N GLN A 781 5.39 -31.00 11.52
CA GLN A 781 4.57 -29.96 12.15
C GLN A 781 3.17 -29.89 11.53
N THR A 782 3.05 -29.98 10.20
CA THR A 782 1.76 -29.98 9.49
C THR A 782 0.89 -31.17 9.93
N VAL A 783 1.48 -32.36 10.04
CA VAL A 783 0.78 -33.56 10.55
C VAL A 783 0.32 -33.36 12.00
N LYS A 784 1.16 -32.75 12.86
CA LYS A 784 0.74 -32.43 14.25
C LYS A 784 -0.42 -31.44 14.30
N ILE A 785 -0.39 -30.40 13.47
CA ILE A 785 -1.47 -29.40 13.38
C ILE A 785 -2.75 -30.05 12.87
N GLN A 786 -2.66 -30.90 11.86
CA GLN A 786 -3.81 -31.65 11.32
C GLN A 786 -4.45 -32.54 12.40
N THR A 787 -3.63 -33.31 13.15
CA THR A 787 -4.10 -34.13 14.25
C THR A 787 -4.75 -33.30 15.39
N GLN A 788 -4.23 -32.12 15.68
CA GLN A 788 -4.83 -31.22 16.66
C GLN A 788 -6.16 -30.63 16.16
N LYS A 789 -6.26 -30.32 14.88
CA LYS A 789 -7.49 -29.84 14.24
C LYS A 789 -8.59 -30.90 14.32
N GLU A 790 -8.29 -32.14 13.97
CA GLU A 790 -9.22 -33.27 14.08
C GLU A 790 -9.70 -33.47 15.52
N LYS A 791 -8.80 -33.41 16.52
CA LYS A 791 -9.18 -33.45 17.95
C LYS A 791 -10.08 -32.31 18.39
N LEU A 792 -9.88 -31.10 17.83
CA LEU A 792 -10.70 -29.93 18.07
C LEU A 792 -12.09 -30.07 17.46
N ASP A 793 -12.17 -30.61 16.25
CA ASP A 793 -13.44 -30.86 15.55
C ASP A 793 -14.28 -31.90 16.31
N ILE A 794 -13.66 -32.99 16.79
CA ILE A 794 -14.32 -34.00 17.64
C ILE A 794 -14.85 -33.35 18.94
N LYS A 795 -14.06 -32.53 19.64
CA LYS A 795 -14.49 -31.80 20.82
C LYS A 795 -15.62 -30.81 20.53
N THR A 796 -15.59 -30.15 19.38
CA THR A 796 -16.63 -29.19 18.96
C THR A 796 -17.94 -29.92 18.68
N GLU A 797 -17.89 -31.09 18.06
CA GLU A 797 -19.06 -31.95 17.86
C GLU A 797 -19.64 -32.47 19.19
N GLN A 798 -18.78 -32.90 20.13
CA GLN A 798 -19.20 -33.29 21.48
C GLN A 798 -19.90 -32.11 22.22
N LEU A 799 -19.37 -30.91 22.14
CA LEU A 799 -19.96 -29.70 22.72
C LEU A 799 -21.30 -29.34 22.07
N LYS A 800 -21.45 -29.52 20.75
CA LYS A 800 -22.74 -29.37 20.05
C LYS A 800 -23.78 -30.37 20.56
N LYS A 801 -23.41 -31.64 20.76
CA LYS A 801 -24.27 -32.68 21.33
C LYS A 801 -24.70 -32.32 22.76
N ILE A 802 -23.76 -31.91 23.61
CA ILE A 802 -24.05 -31.46 25.00
C ILE A 802 -24.96 -30.24 25.03
N ARG A 803 -24.73 -29.24 24.19
CA ARG A 803 -25.60 -28.06 24.06
C ARG A 803 -27.01 -28.44 23.56
N GLY A 804 -27.10 -29.38 22.61
CA GLY A 804 -28.40 -29.90 22.14
C GLY A 804 -29.16 -30.60 23.27
N GLN A 805 -28.48 -31.43 24.10
CA GLN A 805 -29.07 -32.07 25.25
C GLN A 805 -29.45 -31.11 26.37
N MET A 806 -28.63 -30.08 26.65
CA MET A 806 -28.94 -29.02 27.60
C MET A 806 -30.16 -28.19 27.14
N GLY A 807 -30.18 -27.79 25.86
CA GLY A 807 -31.33 -27.09 25.27
C GLY A 807 -32.64 -27.89 25.39
N TYR A 808 -32.60 -29.22 25.13
CA TYR A 808 -33.71 -30.11 25.29
C TYR A 808 -34.18 -30.22 26.77
N ARG A 809 -33.24 -30.35 27.72
CA ARG A 809 -33.52 -30.40 29.18
C ARG A 809 -34.12 -29.09 29.70
N ILE A 810 -33.63 -27.93 29.19
CA ILE A 810 -34.18 -26.61 29.54
C ILE A 810 -35.60 -26.45 28.98
N CYS A 811 -35.86 -26.82 27.74
CA CYS A 811 -37.17 -26.78 27.12
C CYS A 811 -38.17 -27.73 27.80
N LYS A 812 -37.71 -28.91 28.28
CA LYS A 812 -38.53 -29.84 29.05
C LYS A 812 -38.88 -29.29 30.45
N LYS A 813 -37.92 -28.62 31.12
CA LYS A 813 -38.15 -27.97 32.42
C LYS A 813 -39.06 -26.72 32.31
N LEU A 814 -39.10 -26.05 31.17
CA LEU A 814 -39.95 -24.89 30.92
C LEU A 814 -41.32 -25.26 30.34
N GLY A 815 -41.69 -26.53 30.30
CA GLY A 815 -43.05 -26.96 29.93
C GLY A 815 -43.41 -26.85 28.44
N PHE A 816 -42.39 -26.70 27.55
CA PHE A 816 -42.64 -26.62 26.10
C PHE A 816 -42.92 -27.98 25.44
N PHE A 817 -42.78 -29.08 26.16
CA PHE A 817 -43.14 -30.43 25.73
C PHE A 817 -43.98 -31.09 26.85
N LYS A 818 -45.30 -31.17 26.66
CA LYS A 818 -46.16 -32.15 27.40
C LYS A 818 -46.04 -33.49 26.71
N GLU A 819 -45.94 -34.56 27.50
CA GLU A 819 -45.88 -35.97 27.04
C GLU A 819 -47.00 -36.32 26.02
#